data_dd8d5829818561877250d22cf3d5b60e
#
_entry.id   dd8d5829818561877250d22cf3d5b60e
#
_cell.length_a   1.000
_cell.length_b   1.000
_cell.length_c   1.000
_cell.angle_alpha   90.00
_cell.angle_beta   90.00
_cell.angle_gamma   90.00
#
_symmetry.space_group_name_H-M   'P 1'
#
loop_
_entity.id
_entity.type
_entity.pdbx_description
1 polymer ?
#
loop_
_entity_poly.entity_id
_entity_poly.type
_entity_poly.pdbx_seq_one_letter_code
_entity_poly.pdbx_strand_id
1 'polypeptide(L)'
;MQRVHIIYKTHLDIGFTDLARTVEDKYLHEFIPAVIRLAHEVNRPGQKNFIWTCGAWLITRFLETADDQGRRALADAITRGDIVWHGLPFTSHSELLSASTLQSGLDYAMDLDLRFNKRTIAAKMTDVPGYTQAIIPWLAEAGIAYLHLGVNEASTAPDVPPLFRWRLGEAEIIVNYSPGGYGNEYWCEPIDELLVFCHAADNCAPPDAAQVYATIARYQARYPDAEVSASTLDAFAARVETIKHQLPVIDSEIGDTWNHGLATDPGKVSRYLRLVRLLAEEVSAGRISAASEAYRQAMAQLIMVPEHTWGMDLKLHLADYNHYLPAEFDVARQANSVENGIPELYRFIGEFAARLPHRRAPGYHNIAVSWQEQRDYIDNALACLPPAITEKFTPLAPVVMEGIIVNRRSRTFGDYHLYIADDGSLSTLSVGGKVFSAAPLGRVIYRQVSDDDYQRFARHYLQNLTTTRDWAIADFTKPGLELTAAPVSSRCATLRLHEVRVEETPDEYQLFIEARFVQNEAGMVLRLPEKVRHSWRFNKQRPAIRYQVSIIGKQANRLPEEIWLQFGLIDKSRSQCRKIGQTIDWQQVARNGNRNLHGVERVFTPDWQFQPLDAPLVALHEPRILWFGEPNDEPEGIFSHLYNNIWGTNFPMWYGEDIHAEYLLEMASDKESQ
;
A
#
# COMPACT_ATOMS: atom_id res chain seq x y z
N MET A 1 11.46 -14.10 -35.54
CA MET A 1 10.49 -14.38 -34.45
C MET A 1 10.26 -15.89 -34.40
N GLN A 2 10.70 -16.54 -33.30
CA GLN A 2 10.55 -17.99 -33.15
C GLN A 2 9.21 -18.35 -32.52
N ARG A 3 8.79 -17.60 -31.49
CA ARG A 3 7.57 -17.89 -30.75
C ARG A 3 6.86 -16.64 -30.25
N VAL A 4 5.54 -16.69 -30.22
CA VAL A 4 4.65 -15.70 -29.63
C VAL A 4 3.91 -16.37 -28.46
N HIS A 5 4.21 -15.92 -27.24
CA HIS A 5 3.58 -16.39 -26.02
C HIS A 5 2.37 -15.48 -25.70
N ILE A 6 1.15 -15.97 -25.88
CA ILE A 6 -0.06 -15.23 -25.57
C ILE A 6 -0.55 -15.61 -24.17
N ILE A 7 -0.55 -14.65 -23.25
CA ILE A 7 -0.99 -14.82 -21.86
C ILE A 7 -2.35 -14.16 -21.70
N TYR A 8 -3.39 -14.96 -21.46
CA TYR A 8 -4.72 -14.45 -21.13
C TYR A 8 -4.85 -14.25 -19.64
N LYS A 9 -5.19 -13.04 -19.22
CA LYS A 9 -5.29 -12.66 -17.82
C LYS A 9 -6.39 -11.61 -17.62
N THR A 10 -7.04 -11.63 -16.47
CA THR A 10 -7.90 -10.55 -15.98
C THR A 10 -7.16 -9.79 -14.88
N HIS A 11 -7.29 -8.47 -14.84
CA HIS A 11 -6.88 -7.71 -13.67
C HIS A 11 -7.91 -7.91 -12.57
N LEU A 12 -7.44 -8.36 -11.40
CA LEU A 12 -8.27 -8.58 -10.21
C LEU A 12 -8.05 -7.44 -9.24
N ASP A 13 -9.11 -6.70 -8.96
CA ASP A 13 -9.26 -5.81 -7.83
C ASP A 13 -10.23 -6.46 -6.84
N ILE A 14 -9.83 -6.61 -5.58
CA ILE A 14 -10.74 -7.13 -4.57
C ILE A 14 -11.58 -5.98 -4.00
N GLY A 15 -12.57 -5.57 -4.78
CA GLY A 15 -13.34 -4.34 -4.65
C GLY A 15 -13.30 -3.54 -5.94
N PHE A 16 -13.07 -2.22 -5.88
CA PHE A 16 -12.99 -1.22 -6.95
C PHE A 16 -14.28 -1.09 -7.79
N THR A 17 -14.58 -2.09 -8.61
CA THR A 17 -15.76 -2.07 -9.50
C THR A 17 -17.09 -2.31 -8.77
N ASP A 18 -17.06 -2.90 -7.59
CA ASP A 18 -18.19 -3.09 -6.66
C ASP A 18 -17.65 -3.35 -5.24
N LEU A 19 -18.48 -3.76 -4.28
CA LEU A 19 -18.07 -4.26 -2.98
C LEU A 19 -17.16 -5.49 -3.14
N ALA A 20 -16.17 -5.65 -2.26
CA ALA A 20 -15.20 -6.73 -2.32
C ALA A 20 -15.86 -8.12 -2.41
N ARG A 21 -16.86 -8.38 -1.56
CA ARG A 21 -17.63 -9.64 -1.61
C ARG A 21 -18.37 -9.86 -2.93
N THR A 22 -18.91 -8.78 -3.54
CA THR A 22 -19.63 -8.88 -4.82
C THR A 22 -18.68 -9.22 -5.96
N VAL A 23 -17.48 -8.63 -5.94
CA VAL A 23 -16.41 -8.95 -6.92
C VAL A 23 -15.98 -10.40 -6.75
N GLU A 24 -15.69 -10.85 -5.52
CA GLU A 24 -15.34 -12.25 -5.25
C GLU A 24 -16.43 -13.21 -5.76
N ASP A 25 -17.68 -12.98 -5.41
CA ASP A 25 -18.82 -13.80 -5.85
C ASP A 25 -18.90 -13.90 -7.37
N LYS A 26 -18.65 -12.79 -8.07
CA LYS A 26 -18.67 -12.74 -9.54
C LYS A 26 -17.56 -13.61 -10.16
N TYR A 27 -16.35 -13.56 -9.61
CA TYR A 27 -15.29 -14.44 -10.06
C TYR A 27 -15.61 -15.91 -9.79
N LEU A 28 -16.12 -16.25 -8.62
CA LEU A 28 -16.39 -17.62 -8.22
C LEU A 28 -17.57 -18.24 -8.96
N HIS A 29 -18.63 -17.48 -9.21
CA HIS A 29 -19.86 -18.02 -9.77
C HIS A 29 -20.07 -17.75 -11.27
N GLU A 30 -19.36 -16.74 -11.84
CA GLU A 30 -19.53 -16.37 -13.24
C GLU A 30 -18.25 -16.60 -14.05
N PHE A 31 -17.13 -15.97 -13.66
CA PHE A 31 -15.93 -15.90 -14.50
C PHE A 31 -15.14 -17.20 -14.55
N ILE A 32 -14.86 -17.84 -13.41
CA ILE A 32 -14.14 -19.12 -13.40
C ILE A 32 -14.93 -20.20 -14.14
N PRO A 33 -16.26 -20.39 -13.93
CA PRO A 33 -17.04 -21.29 -14.76
C PRO A 33 -17.03 -20.96 -16.27
N ALA A 34 -17.04 -19.65 -16.62
CA ALA A 34 -16.94 -19.24 -18.02
C ALA A 34 -15.56 -19.57 -18.63
N VAL A 35 -14.48 -19.34 -17.90
CA VAL A 35 -13.11 -19.72 -18.29
C VAL A 35 -13.00 -21.22 -18.56
N ILE A 36 -13.55 -22.06 -17.67
CA ILE A 36 -13.52 -23.53 -17.83
C ILE A 36 -14.27 -23.94 -19.12
N ARG A 37 -15.45 -23.36 -19.38
CA ARG A 37 -16.21 -23.63 -20.62
C ARG A 37 -15.46 -23.16 -21.86
N LEU A 38 -14.94 -21.92 -21.86
CA LEU A 38 -14.19 -21.36 -22.96
C LEU A 38 -12.96 -22.22 -23.32
N ALA A 39 -12.16 -22.57 -22.30
CA ALA A 39 -10.99 -23.41 -22.52
C ALA A 39 -11.34 -24.77 -23.15
N HIS A 40 -12.45 -25.38 -22.70
CA HIS A 40 -12.94 -26.63 -23.29
C HIS A 40 -13.42 -26.45 -24.74
N GLU A 41 -13.99 -25.31 -25.08
CA GLU A 41 -14.49 -24.99 -26.42
C GLU A 41 -13.34 -24.77 -27.42
N VAL A 42 -12.31 -23.99 -27.04
CA VAL A 42 -11.30 -23.50 -27.99
C VAL A 42 -10.00 -24.32 -28.01
N ASN A 43 -9.71 -25.10 -26.98
CA ASN A 43 -8.50 -25.92 -26.91
C ASN A 43 -8.73 -27.32 -27.53
N ARG A 44 -7.65 -27.88 -28.09
CA ARG A 44 -7.64 -29.27 -28.63
C ARG A 44 -6.37 -29.97 -28.11
N PRO A 45 -6.34 -31.30 -28.08
CA PRO A 45 -5.11 -32.04 -27.78
C PRO A 45 -3.95 -31.58 -28.69
N GLY A 46 -2.85 -31.14 -28.07
CA GLY A 46 -1.68 -30.60 -28.80
C GLY A 46 -1.81 -29.16 -29.32
N GLN A 47 -2.96 -28.51 -29.15
CA GLN A 47 -3.14 -27.10 -29.57
C GLN A 47 -3.83 -26.29 -28.48
N LYS A 48 -3.10 -25.34 -27.89
CA LYS A 48 -3.63 -24.41 -26.87
C LYS A 48 -3.87 -23.04 -27.47
N ASN A 49 -5.14 -22.68 -27.58
CA ASN A 49 -5.58 -21.36 -28.05
C ASN A 49 -5.87 -20.40 -26.86
N PHE A 50 -6.17 -20.98 -25.69
CA PHE A 50 -6.50 -20.22 -24.48
C PHE A 50 -5.94 -20.93 -23.24
N ILE A 51 -5.15 -20.20 -22.45
CA ILE A 51 -4.71 -20.59 -21.10
C ILE A 51 -4.95 -19.38 -20.19
N TRP A 52 -5.80 -19.57 -19.20
CA TRP A 52 -6.07 -18.48 -18.25
C TRP A 52 -5.06 -18.47 -17.12
N THR A 53 -4.45 -17.31 -16.89
CA THR A 53 -3.47 -17.08 -15.83
C THR A 53 -4.08 -16.15 -14.76
N CYS A 54 -4.05 -16.53 -13.49
CA CYS A 54 -4.50 -15.68 -12.39
C CYS A 54 -3.60 -15.81 -11.16
N GLY A 55 -3.85 -15.01 -10.11
CA GLY A 55 -3.21 -15.17 -8.81
C GLY A 55 -3.67 -16.46 -8.12
N ALA A 56 -2.78 -17.04 -7.34
CA ALA A 56 -3.02 -18.34 -6.67
C ALA A 56 -4.20 -18.29 -5.68
N TRP A 57 -4.42 -17.14 -5.02
CA TRP A 57 -5.52 -16.93 -4.07
C TRP A 57 -6.89 -17.26 -4.70
N LEU A 58 -7.16 -16.76 -5.91
CA LEU A 58 -8.46 -16.93 -6.54
C LEU A 58 -8.81 -18.40 -6.85
N ILE A 59 -7.80 -19.17 -7.25
CA ILE A 59 -7.94 -20.63 -7.47
C ILE A 59 -8.28 -21.34 -6.15
N THR A 60 -7.56 -20.99 -5.08
CA THR A 60 -7.81 -21.58 -3.76
C THR A 60 -9.22 -21.24 -3.27
N ARG A 61 -9.65 -19.97 -3.39
CA ARG A 61 -10.99 -19.55 -2.99
C ARG A 61 -12.09 -20.34 -3.72
N PHE A 62 -11.93 -20.57 -5.03
CA PHE A 62 -12.88 -21.38 -5.77
C PHE A 62 -12.89 -22.85 -5.27
N LEU A 63 -11.71 -23.44 -5.02
CA LEU A 63 -11.61 -24.80 -4.50
C LEU A 63 -12.21 -24.97 -3.10
N GLU A 64 -12.21 -23.93 -2.29
CA GLU A 64 -12.84 -23.91 -0.96
C GLU A 64 -14.35 -23.79 -1.01
N THR A 65 -14.90 -22.97 -1.91
CA THR A 65 -16.30 -22.54 -1.92
C THR A 65 -17.18 -23.31 -2.91
N ALA A 66 -16.62 -23.79 -4.03
CA ALA A 66 -17.37 -24.51 -5.07
C ALA A 66 -17.91 -25.85 -4.58
N ASP A 67 -18.99 -26.30 -5.21
CA ASP A 67 -19.49 -27.65 -5.05
C ASP A 67 -18.55 -28.73 -5.65
N ASP A 68 -18.87 -30.00 -5.45
CA ASP A 68 -18.02 -31.09 -5.93
C ASP A 68 -17.90 -31.14 -7.46
N GLN A 69 -18.89 -30.68 -8.20
CA GLN A 69 -18.86 -30.61 -9.66
C GLN A 69 -17.90 -29.49 -10.11
N GLY A 70 -18.03 -28.32 -9.51
CA GLY A 70 -17.14 -27.19 -9.79
C GLY A 70 -15.68 -27.50 -9.45
N ARG A 71 -15.43 -28.09 -8.27
CA ARG A 71 -14.07 -28.51 -7.87
C ARG A 71 -13.45 -29.50 -8.87
N ARG A 72 -14.22 -30.52 -9.33
CA ARG A 72 -13.74 -31.46 -10.34
C ARG A 72 -13.47 -30.78 -11.68
N ALA A 73 -14.41 -29.92 -12.14
CA ALA A 73 -14.25 -29.20 -13.41
C ALA A 73 -13.01 -28.31 -13.43
N LEU A 74 -12.74 -27.60 -12.33
CA LEU A 74 -11.52 -26.79 -12.19
C LEU A 74 -10.26 -27.68 -12.13
N ALA A 75 -10.26 -28.75 -11.35
CA ALA A 75 -9.14 -29.68 -11.25
C ALA A 75 -8.78 -30.31 -12.61
N ASP A 76 -9.79 -30.68 -13.40
CA ASP A 76 -9.61 -31.20 -14.75
C ASP A 76 -9.02 -30.15 -15.69
N ALA A 77 -9.48 -28.89 -15.62
CA ALA A 77 -8.93 -27.79 -16.41
C ALA A 77 -7.48 -27.48 -16.04
N ILE A 78 -7.14 -27.50 -14.76
CA ILE A 78 -5.75 -27.35 -14.27
C ILE A 78 -4.89 -28.52 -14.76
N THR A 79 -5.37 -29.75 -14.68
CA THR A 79 -4.64 -30.94 -15.12
C THR A 79 -4.37 -30.91 -16.63
N ARG A 80 -5.31 -30.42 -17.43
CA ARG A 80 -5.10 -30.19 -18.86
C ARG A 80 -4.18 -29.00 -19.17
N GLY A 81 -3.85 -28.15 -18.20
CA GLY A 81 -3.08 -26.93 -18.40
C GLY A 81 -3.89 -25.80 -19.06
N ASP A 82 -5.20 -25.77 -18.91
CA ASP A 82 -6.09 -24.72 -19.42
C ASP A 82 -6.16 -23.53 -18.46
N ILE A 83 -5.90 -23.78 -17.18
CA ILE A 83 -5.85 -22.79 -16.11
C ILE A 83 -4.57 -22.97 -15.33
N VAL A 84 -3.87 -21.86 -15.10
CA VAL A 84 -2.61 -21.81 -14.37
C VAL A 84 -2.61 -20.62 -13.41
N TRP A 85 -1.73 -20.64 -12.42
CA TRP A 85 -1.52 -19.55 -11.47
C TRP A 85 -0.09 -19.03 -11.55
N HIS A 86 0.13 -17.86 -10.97
CA HIS A 86 1.47 -17.31 -10.73
C HIS A 86 1.76 -17.28 -9.22
N GLY A 87 3.03 -17.11 -8.85
CA GLY A 87 3.55 -17.28 -7.49
C GLY A 87 3.03 -16.31 -6.42
N LEU A 88 2.26 -15.29 -6.79
CA LEU A 88 1.68 -14.33 -5.85
C LEU A 88 0.15 -14.48 -5.77
N PRO A 89 -0.48 -14.17 -4.63
CA PRO A 89 -1.92 -14.33 -4.45
C PRO A 89 -2.71 -13.34 -5.35
N PHE A 90 -2.34 -12.09 -5.34
CA PHE A 90 -2.90 -10.93 -6.07
C PHE A 90 -1.90 -9.77 -6.02
N THR A 91 -2.27 -8.60 -6.55
CA THR A 91 -1.47 -7.37 -6.42
C THR A 91 -1.58 -6.81 -5.01
N SER A 92 -0.45 -6.43 -4.42
CA SER A 92 -0.38 -5.89 -3.06
C SER A 92 0.53 -4.67 -2.99
N HIS A 93 0.25 -3.78 -2.07
CA HIS A 93 1.20 -2.76 -1.63
C HIS A 93 2.32 -3.41 -0.82
N SER A 94 3.45 -3.65 -1.46
CA SER A 94 4.59 -4.33 -0.82
C SER A 94 5.15 -3.57 0.39
N GLU A 95 4.95 -2.27 0.46
CA GLU A 95 5.37 -1.39 1.58
C GLU A 95 4.53 -1.61 2.87
N LEU A 96 3.41 -2.34 2.79
CA LEU A 96 2.59 -2.71 3.96
C LEU A 96 2.72 -4.19 4.35
N LEU A 97 3.38 -5.01 3.52
CA LEU A 97 3.60 -6.42 3.82
C LEU A 97 4.53 -6.59 5.02
N SER A 98 4.23 -7.58 5.83
CA SER A 98 5.16 -8.16 6.80
C SER A 98 5.74 -9.47 6.29
N ALA A 99 6.77 -9.99 6.94
CA ALA A 99 7.33 -11.31 6.64
C ALA A 99 6.25 -12.41 6.67
N SER A 100 5.39 -12.41 7.70
CA SER A 100 4.33 -13.41 7.85
C SER A 100 3.23 -13.29 6.81
N THR A 101 2.82 -12.08 6.42
CA THR A 101 1.79 -11.89 5.39
C THR A 101 2.32 -12.20 3.99
N LEU A 102 3.57 -11.85 3.69
CA LEU A 102 4.19 -12.23 2.42
C LEU A 102 4.32 -13.75 2.31
N GLN A 103 4.83 -14.42 3.36
CA GLN A 103 4.93 -15.88 3.39
C GLN A 103 3.56 -16.53 3.18
N SER A 104 2.53 -16.10 3.92
CA SER A 104 1.17 -16.64 3.74
C SER A 104 0.62 -16.39 2.34
N GLY A 105 0.99 -15.30 1.69
CA GLY A 105 0.66 -15.04 0.29
C GLY A 105 1.34 -16.02 -0.68
N LEU A 106 2.62 -16.35 -0.45
CA LEU A 106 3.38 -17.31 -1.26
C LEU A 106 2.89 -18.74 -1.04
N ASP A 107 2.45 -19.09 0.16
CA ASP A 107 1.93 -20.41 0.51
C ASP A 107 0.77 -20.84 -0.40
N TYR A 108 -0.06 -19.91 -0.89
CA TYR A 108 -1.15 -20.24 -1.83
C TYR A 108 -0.65 -20.93 -3.10
N ALA A 109 0.39 -20.42 -3.71
CA ALA A 109 0.96 -21.01 -4.91
C ALA A 109 1.68 -22.32 -4.60
N MET A 110 2.41 -22.37 -3.48
CA MET A 110 3.12 -23.58 -3.04
C MET A 110 2.16 -24.74 -2.72
N ASP A 111 1.05 -24.47 -2.04
CA ASP A 111 0.03 -25.48 -1.74
C ASP A 111 -0.66 -25.99 -3.01
N LEU A 112 -0.96 -25.10 -3.97
CA LEU A 112 -1.50 -25.50 -5.28
C LEU A 112 -0.50 -26.31 -6.07
N ASP A 113 0.78 -25.94 -6.08
CA ASP A 113 1.86 -26.68 -6.74
C ASP A 113 1.99 -28.10 -6.17
N LEU A 114 1.97 -28.22 -4.84
CA LEU A 114 1.98 -29.51 -4.16
C LEU A 114 0.74 -30.34 -4.51
N ARG A 115 -0.44 -29.74 -4.48
CA ARG A 115 -1.73 -30.42 -4.74
C ARG A 115 -1.85 -30.95 -6.16
N PHE A 116 -1.36 -30.18 -7.15
CA PHE A 116 -1.49 -30.49 -8.58
C PHE A 116 -0.22 -30.99 -9.22
N ASN A 117 0.84 -31.25 -8.44
CA ASN A 117 2.16 -31.66 -8.92
C ASN A 117 2.69 -30.71 -10.01
N LYS A 118 2.68 -29.42 -9.72
CA LYS A 118 3.17 -28.33 -10.58
C LYS A 118 4.41 -27.70 -9.94
N ARG A 119 5.04 -26.80 -10.68
CA ARG A 119 6.12 -25.94 -10.19
C ARG A 119 5.98 -24.57 -10.83
N THR A 120 5.61 -23.60 -10.02
CA THR A 120 5.48 -22.21 -10.42
C THR A 120 6.83 -21.51 -10.23
N ILE A 121 7.35 -20.88 -11.27
CA ILE A 121 8.62 -20.13 -11.24
C ILE A 121 8.44 -18.66 -11.60
N ALA A 122 7.25 -18.26 -12.01
CA ALA A 122 6.92 -16.89 -12.41
C ALA A 122 5.86 -16.29 -11.51
N ALA A 123 5.99 -15.00 -11.26
CA ALA A 123 5.01 -14.19 -10.55
C ALA A 123 4.61 -12.97 -11.39
N LYS A 124 3.47 -12.37 -11.07
CA LYS A 124 3.00 -11.14 -11.71
C LYS A 124 2.30 -10.24 -10.71
N MET A 125 2.60 -8.94 -10.80
CA MET A 125 1.82 -7.87 -10.19
C MET A 125 1.39 -6.87 -11.27
N THR A 126 0.27 -6.21 -11.04
CA THR A 126 -0.31 -5.23 -11.97
C THR A 126 -0.70 -3.97 -11.21
N ASP A 127 -0.81 -2.87 -11.95
CA ASP A 127 -1.32 -1.57 -11.54
C ASP A 127 -0.33 -0.74 -10.72
N VAL A 128 0.03 -1.16 -9.51
CA VAL A 128 0.98 -0.44 -8.64
C VAL A 128 2.33 -0.22 -9.33
N PRO A 129 2.86 1.03 -9.41
CA PRO A 129 3.99 1.35 -10.27
C PRO A 129 5.36 0.98 -9.69
N GLY A 130 5.47 0.64 -8.41
CA GLY A 130 6.74 0.28 -7.76
C GLY A 130 6.56 -0.71 -6.62
N TYR A 131 7.67 -1.35 -6.26
CA TYR A 131 7.71 -2.37 -5.21
C TYR A 131 8.99 -2.26 -4.42
N THR A 132 9.00 -2.74 -3.17
CA THR A 132 10.22 -2.79 -2.37
C THR A 132 11.10 -3.96 -2.76
N GLN A 133 12.40 -3.72 -2.81
CA GLN A 133 13.45 -4.72 -3.01
C GLN A 133 13.42 -5.83 -1.94
N ALA A 134 12.84 -5.55 -0.79
CA ALA A 134 12.73 -6.50 0.33
C ALA A 134 11.95 -7.79 0.00
N ILE A 135 11.14 -7.81 -1.08
CA ILE A 135 10.44 -9.03 -1.52
C ILE A 135 11.34 -10.05 -2.21
N ILE A 136 12.52 -9.63 -2.72
CA ILE A 136 13.38 -10.48 -3.58
C ILE A 136 13.84 -11.74 -2.88
N PRO A 137 14.41 -11.72 -1.65
CA PRO A 137 14.84 -12.94 -0.98
C PRO A 137 13.69 -13.93 -0.76
N TRP A 138 12.48 -13.43 -0.43
CA TRP A 138 11.29 -14.25 -0.23
C TRP A 138 10.83 -14.94 -1.51
N LEU A 139 10.81 -14.21 -2.64
CA LEU A 139 10.46 -14.77 -3.94
C LEU A 139 11.48 -15.82 -4.37
N ALA A 140 12.77 -15.54 -4.23
CA ALA A 140 13.83 -16.46 -4.59
C ALA A 140 13.80 -17.75 -3.74
N GLU A 141 13.55 -17.63 -2.43
CA GLU A 141 13.39 -18.78 -1.52
C GLU A 141 12.17 -19.63 -1.87
N ALA A 142 11.06 -19.00 -2.27
CA ALA A 142 9.87 -19.68 -2.77
C ALA A 142 10.06 -20.32 -4.16
N GLY A 143 11.23 -20.17 -4.80
CA GLY A 143 11.53 -20.73 -6.12
C GLY A 143 11.03 -19.87 -7.29
N ILE A 144 10.59 -18.66 -7.04
CA ILE A 144 10.17 -17.70 -8.07
C ILE A 144 11.41 -17.03 -8.67
N ALA A 145 11.68 -17.32 -9.93
CA ALA A 145 12.84 -16.81 -10.67
C ALA A 145 12.51 -15.58 -11.54
N TYR A 146 11.22 -15.33 -11.79
CA TYR A 146 10.76 -14.30 -12.72
C TYR A 146 9.55 -13.55 -12.16
N LEU A 147 9.58 -12.22 -12.23
CA LEU A 147 8.47 -11.34 -11.84
C LEU A 147 8.13 -10.40 -13.00
N HIS A 148 6.88 -10.43 -13.46
CA HIS A 148 6.36 -9.44 -14.40
C HIS A 148 5.64 -8.33 -13.62
N LEU A 149 6.03 -7.08 -13.88
CA LEU A 149 5.38 -5.86 -13.36
C LEU A 149 4.76 -5.10 -14.52
N GLY A 150 3.43 -5.06 -14.58
CA GLY A 150 2.67 -4.29 -15.57
C GLY A 150 1.90 -3.19 -14.85
N VAL A 151 2.27 -1.92 -15.05
CA VAL A 151 1.88 -0.82 -14.17
C VAL A 151 0.86 0.12 -14.80
N ASN A 152 0.17 0.87 -13.98
CA ASN A 152 -0.82 1.88 -14.37
C ASN A 152 -0.23 2.86 -15.39
N GLU A 153 -0.92 3.06 -16.51
CA GLU A 153 -0.41 3.84 -17.64
C GLU A 153 -0.38 5.36 -17.43
N ALA A 154 -1.13 5.86 -16.43
CA ALA A 154 -1.13 7.28 -16.09
C ALA A 154 -0.04 7.65 -15.09
N SER A 155 0.57 6.68 -14.44
CA SER A 155 1.63 6.90 -13.44
C SER A 155 3.00 7.00 -14.09
N THR A 156 3.84 7.90 -13.62
CA THR A 156 5.25 7.91 -14.00
C THR A 156 5.92 6.63 -13.51
N ALA A 157 6.55 5.92 -14.44
CA ALA A 157 7.27 4.69 -14.14
C ALA A 157 8.68 4.97 -13.64
N PRO A 158 9.22 4.18 -12.71
CA PRO A 158 10.65 4.17 -12.37
C PRO A 158 11.52 3.93 -13.62
N ASP A 159 12.67 4.60 -13.67
CA ASP A 159 13.61 4.49 -14.77
C ASP A 159 14.46 3.22 -14.61
N VAL A 160 13.91 2.10 -15.06
CA VAL A 160 14.54 0.78 -15.03
C VAL A 160 14.49 0.15 -16.43
N PRO A 161 15.45 -0.74 -16.76
CA PRO A 161 15.39 -1.50 -18.01
C PRO A 161 14.10 -2.35 -18.09
N PRO A 162 13.57 -2.62 -19.31
CA PRO A 162 12.36 -3.45 -19.44
C PRO A 162 12.57 -4.92 -19.03
N LEU A 163 13.82 -5.39 -18.99
CA LEU A 163 14.19 -6.71 -18.51
C LEU A 163 15.54 -6.63 -17.79
N PHE A 164 15.60 -7.04 -16.53
CA PHE A 164 16.78 -6.93 -15.69
C PHE A 164 16.80 -7.97 -14.56
N ARG A 165 17.95 -8.17 -13.93
CA ARG A 165 18.08 -8.86 -12.65
C ARG A 165 17.92 -7.87 -11.52
N TRP A 166 16.95 -8.11 -10.65
CA TRP A 166 16.75 -7.31 -9.45
C TRP A 166 17.36 -8.06 -8.26
N ARG A 167 18.25 -7.43 -7.54
CA ARG A 167 19.10 -8.09 -6.55
C ARG A 167 19.07 -7.40 -5.20
N LEU A 168 19.03 -8.21 -4.13
CA LEU A 168 19.28 -7.80 -2.76
C LEU A 168 20.22 -8.80 -2.09
N GLY A 169 21.44 -8.39 -1.75
CA GLY A 169 22.47 -9.28 -1.26
C GLY A 169 22.79 -10.39 -2.28
N GLU A 170 22.69 -11.63 -1.86
CA GLU A 170 22.93 -12.80 -2.73
C GLU A 170 21.66 -13.24 -3.48
N ALA A 171 20.49 -12.77 -3.08
CA ALA A 171 19.23 -13.12 -3.72
C ALA A 171 18.98 -12.27 -4.97
N GLU A 172 18.53 -12.90 -6.05
CA GLU A 172 18.15 -12.20 -7.28
C GLU A 172 17.01 -12.89 -8.03
N ILE A 173 16.18 -12.11 -8.69
CA ILE A 173 15.13 -12.57 -9.62
C ILE A 173 15.21 -11.78 -10.92
N ILE A 174 14.68 -12.34 -12.00
CA ILE A 174 14.52 -11.61 -13.26
C ILE A 174 13.23 -10.79 -13.18
N VAL A 175 13.28 -9.51 -13.51
CA VAL A 175 12.09 -8.64 -13.60
C VAL A 175 11.87 -8.20 -15.03
N ASN A 176 10.66 -8.36 -15.52
CA ASN A 176 10.17 -7.72 -16.73
C ASN A 176 9.23 -6.59 -16.34
N TYR A 177 9.68 -5.35 -16.51
CA TYR A 177 8.95 -4.14 -16.17
C TYR A 177 8.26 -3.57 -17.40
N SER A 178 6.93 -3.48 -17.38
CA SER A 178 6.10 -2.99 -18.47
C SER A 178 5.41 -1.68 -18.07
N PRO A 179 5.95 -0.51 -18.45
CA PRO A 179 5.29 0.78 -18.25
C PRO A 179 4.13 0.95 -19.23
N GLY A 180 3.10 1.73 -18.86
CA GLY A 180 2.01 2.10 -19.76
C GLY A 180 0.99 1.00 -20.00
N GLY A 181 0.63 0.26 -18.96
CA GLY A 181 -0.44 -0.74 -18.94
C GLY A 181 -0.08 -2.04 -18.24
N TYR A 182 -1.09 -2.86 -17.98
CA TYR A 182 -0.99 -4.09 -17.15
C TYR A 182 -0.12 -5.20 -17.77
N GLY A 183 0.44 -4.99 -18.93
CA GLY A 183 1.33 -5.86 -19.67
C GLY A 183 1.13 -5.67 -21.15
N ASN A 184 2.13 -5.08 -21.78
CA ASN A 184 2.17 -4.83 -23.23
C ASN A 184 2.92 -5.95 -23.94
N GLU A 185 3.03 -5.83 -25.25
CA GLU A 185 3.93 -6.68 -26.03
C GLU A 185 5.38 -6.41 -25.61
N TYR A 186 6.12 -7.48 -25.31
CA TYR A 186 7.55 -7.43 -25.04
C TYR A 186 8.31 -8.42 -25.90
N TRP A 187 9.09 -7.91 -26.86
CA TRP A 187 10.01 -8.73 -27.68
C TRP A 187 11.35 -8.88 -26.97
N CYS A 188 11.65 -10.10 -26.58
CA CYS A 188 12.93 -10.46 -26.00
C CYS A 188 13.90 -10.85 -27.11
N GLU A 189 14.65 -9.88 -27.64
CA GLU A 189 15.55 -10.04 -28.77
C GLU A 189 16.54 -11.21 -28.62
N PRO A 190 17.23 -11.42 -27.48
CA PRO A 190 18.23 -12.46 -27.36
C PRO A 190 17.71 -13.89 -27.52
N ILE A 191 16.43 -14.13 -27.25
CA ILE A 191 15.78 -15.45 -27.46
C ILE A 191 14.83 -15.45 -28.65
N ASP A 192 14.66 -14.30 -29.31
CA ASP A 192 13.76 -14.06 -30.45
C ASP A 192 12.32 -14.53 -30.21
N GLU A 193 11.80 -14.26 -29.01
CA GLU A 193 10.43 -14.61 -28.59
C GLU A 193 9.66 -13.37 -28.13
N LEU A 194 8.34 -13.34 -28.39
CA LEU A 194 7.43 -12.26 -28.04
C LEU A 194 6.50 -12.70 -26.91
N LEU A 195 6.48 -11.94 -25.82
CA LEU A 195 5.47 -12.03 -24.78
C LEU A 195 4.34 -11.07 -25.06
N VAL A 196 3.11 -11.57 -25.03
CA VAL A 196 1.89 -10.80 -25.29
C VAL A 196 0.91 -11.02 -24.18
N PHE A 197 0.39 -9.95 -23.59
CA PHE A 197 -0.70 -10.03 -22.64
C PHE A 197 -2.04 -9.69 -23.30
N CYS A 198 -3.00 -10.60 -23.20
CA CYS A 198 -4.40 -10.35 -23.50
C CYS A 198 -5.12 -10.12 -22.17
N HIS A 199 -5.01 -8.90 -21.65
CA HIS A 199 -5.68 -8.49 -20.44
C HIS A 199 -7.15 -8.18 -20.72
N ALA A 200 -8.05 -8.72 -19.90
CA ALA A 200 -9.33 -8.08 -19.66
C ALA A 200 -9.09 -6.90 -18.68
N ALA A 201 -9.87 -5.83 -18.82
CA ALA A 201 -9.80 -4.68 -17.91
C ALA A 201 -10.26 -5.07 -16.49
N ASP A 202 -10.25 -4.07 -15.60
CA ASP A 202 -10.55 -4.23 -14.17
C ASP A 202 -11.83 -5.04 -13.93
N ASN A 203 -11.67 -6.21 -13.32
CA ASN A 203 -12.76 -7.15 -13.02
C ASN A 203 -13.69 -7.45 -14.21
N CYS A 204 -13.17 -7.46 -15.43
CA CYS A 204 -13.94 -7.81 -16.62
C CYS A 204 -13.95 -9.31 -16.89
N ALA A 205 -15.00 -9.76 -17.58
CA ALA A 205 -15.16 -11.14 -18.00
C ALA A 205 -14.00 -11.62 -18.91
N PRO A 206 -13.69 -12.93 -18.92
CA PRO A 206 -12.78 -13.50 -19.91
C PRO A 206 -13.28 -13.23 -21.34
N PRO A 207 -12.39 -13.29 -22.35
CA PRO A 207 -12.78 -13.15 -23.75
C PRO A 207 -13.75 -14.27 -24.16
N ASP A 208 -14.47 -14.07 -25.24
CA ASP A 208 -15.22 -15.15 -25.92
C ASP A 208 -14.34 -15.93 -26.92
N ALA A 209 -14.87 -17.00 -27.48
CA ALA A 209 -14.16 -17.85 -28.43
C ALA A 209 -13.75 -17.09 -29.72
N ALA A 210 -14.59 -16.19 -30.21
CA ALA A 210 -14.29 -15.39 -31.39
C ALA A 210 -13.11 -14.43 -31.16
N GLN A 211 -13.06 -13.79 -29.98
CA GLN A 211 -11.95 -12.92 -29.58
C GLN A 211 -10.64 -13.72 -29.43
N VAL A 212 -10.69 -14.94 -28.86
CA VAL A 212 -9.54 -15.83 -28.77
C VAL A 212 -9.00 -16.18 -30.16
N TYR A 213 -9.84 -16.64 -31.08
CA TYR A 213 -9.42 -16.98 -32.44
C TYR A 213 -8.92 -15.75 -33.22
N ALA A 214 -9.57 -14.59 -33.06
CA ALA A 214 -9.14 -13.35 -33.70
C ALA A 214 -7.75 -12.92 -33.21
N THR A 215 -7.45 -13.12 -31.90
CA THR A 215 -6.13 -12.82 -31.32
C THR A 215 -5.06 -13.73 -31.92
N ILE A 216 -5.27 -15.05 -31.96
CA ILE A 216 -4.33 -16.01 -32.57
C ILE A 216 -4.10 -15.65 -34.04
N ALA A 217 -5.17 -15.44 -34.81
CA ALA A 217 -5.08 -15.11 -36.22
C ALA A 217 -4.31 -13.80 -36.50
N ARG A 218 -4.51 -12.78 -35.64
CA ARG A 218 -3.79 -11.50 -35.73
C ARG A 218 -2.28 -11.68 -35.60
N TYR A 219 -1.84 -12.44 -34.60
CA TYR A 219 -0.40 -12.67 -34.38
C TYR A 219 0.18 -13.63 -35.39
N GLN A 220 -0.57 -14.64 -35.85
CA GLN A 220 -0.14 -15.54 -36.92
C GLN A 220 0.04 -14.79 -38.25
N ALA A 221 -0.85 -13.83 -38.57
CA ALA A 221 -0.72 -12.98 -39.74
C ALA A 221 0.47 -12.03 -39.65
N ARG A 222 0.76 -11.50 -38.45
CA ARG A 222 1.88 -10.59 -38.17
C ARG A 222 3.24 -11.31 -38.21
N TYR A 223 3.27 -12.56 -37.77
CA TYR A 223 4.47 -13.40 -37.67
C TYR A 223 4.22 -14.79 -38.27
N PRO A 224 4.19 -14.89 -39.64
CA PRO A 224 3.78 -16.12 -40.32
C PRO A 224 4.65 -17.35 -40.00
N ASP A 225 5.94 -17.11 -39.73
CA ASP A 225 6.93 -18.17 -39.51
C ASP A 225 7.09 -18.50 -37.98
N ALA A 226 6.37 -17.81 -37.12
CA ALA A 226 6.46 -18.03 -35.67
C ALA A 226 5.45 -19.08 -35.18
N GLU A 227 5.83 -19.81 -34.12
CA GLU A 227 4.87 -20.58 -33.33
C GLU A 227 3.99 -19.63 -32.50
N VAL A 228 2.71 -19.49 -32.83
CA VAL A 228 1.76 -18.64 -32.13
C VAL A 228 0.78 -19.50 -31.34
N SER A 229 0.78 -19.39 -30.00
CA SER A 229 -0.10 -20.18 -29.14
C SER A 229 -0.35 -19.46 -27.81
N ALA A 230 -1.44 -19.85 -27.11
CA ALA A 230 -1.56 -19.51 -25.70
C ALA A 230 -0.43 -20.17 -24.90
N SER A 231 0.09 -19.47 -23.90
CA SER A 231 1.27 -19.87 -23.15
C SER A 231 1.12 -19.52 -21.65
N THR A 232 2.13 -19.84 -20.87
CA THR A 232 2.22 -19.52 -19.44
C THR A 232 3.39 -18.58 -19.19
N LEU A 233 3.32 -17.81 -18.08
CA LEU A 233 4.46 -17.00 -17.63
C LEU A 233 5.69 -17.89 -17.34
N ASP A 234 5.48 -19.07 -16.77
CA ASP A 234 6.57 -20.03 -16.48
C ASP A 234 7.30 -20.47 -17.75
N ALA A 235 6.57 -20.70 -18.85
CA ALA A 235 7.17 -21.08 -20.12
C ALA A 235 8.07 -19.97 -20.67
N PHE A 236 7.63 -18.71 -20.62
CA PHE A 236 8.45 -17.57 -21.02
C PHE A 236 9.62 -17.34 -20.04
N ALA A 237 9.37 -17.42 -18.73
CA ALA A 237 10.40 -17.29 -17.69
C ALA A 237 11.54 -18.29 -17.86
N ALA A 238 11.23 -19.56 -18.15
CA ALA A 238 12.24 -20.61 -18.40
C ALA A 238 13.13 -20.29 -19.62
N ARG A 239 12.59 -19.61 -20.62
CA ARG A 239 13.36 -19.16 -21.79
C ARG A 239 14.28 -17.99 -21.44
N VAL A 240 13.77 -17.00 -20.72
CA VAL A 240 14.54 -15.83 -20.29
C VAL A 240 15.65 -16.21 -19.30
N GLU A 241 15.45 -17.22 -18.46
CA GLU A 241 16.48 -17.73 -17.53
C GLU A 241 17.75 -18.18 -18.28
N THR A 242 17.64 -18.66 -19.53
CA THR A 242 18.81 -19.07 -20.33
C THR A 242 19.75 -17.92 -20.68
N ILE A 243 19.27 -16.69 -20.65
CA ILE A 243 20.04 -15.48 -20.95
C ILE A 243 20.27 -14.60 -19.72
N LYS A 244 19.92 -15.05 -18.53
CA LYS A 244 19.97 -14.29 -17.28
C LYS A 244 21.29 -13.56 -17.07
N HIS A 245 22.40 -14.22 -17.37
CA HIS A 245 23.74 -13.65 -17.22
C HIS A 245 24.05 -12.44 -18.13
N GLN A 246 23.25 -12.22 -19.17
CA GLN A 246 23.37 -11.09 -20.09
C GLN A 246 22.58 -9.88 -19.65
N LEU A 247 21.65 -10.04 -18.66
CA LEU A 247 20.75 -8.99 -18.24
C LEU A 247 21.45 -7.99 -17.30
N PRO A 248 21.13 -6.69 -17.40
CA PRO A 248 21.62 -5.70 -16.46
C PRO A 248 21.16 -6.02 -15.04
N VAL A 249 21.95 -5.58 -14.06
CA VAL A 249 21.62 -5.72 -12.63
C VAL A 249 21.15 -4.39 -12.08
N ILE A 250 20.03 -4.42 -11.36
CA ILE A 250 19.53 -3.33 -10.52
C ILE A 250 19.62 -3.80 -9.07
N ASP A 251 20.26 -3.03 -8.21
CA ASP A 251 20.45 -3.31 -6.77
C ASP A 251 19.93 -2.17 -5.89
N SER A 252 18.96 -1.43 -6.41
CA SER A 252 18.26 -0.35 -5.72
C SER A 252 16.77 -0.64 -5.55
N GLU A 253 16.10 0.10 -4.66
CA GLU A 253 14.64 0.17 -4.60
C GLU A 253 14.06 0.67 -5.93
N ILE A 254 12.92 0.13 -6.34
CA ILE A 254 12.13 0.69 -7.44
C ILE A 254 11.25 1.83 -6.91
N GLY A 255 10.74 1.68 -5.68
CA GLY A 255 9.97 2.68 -4.97
C GLY A 255 8.52 2.78 -5.42
N ASP A 256 7.59 2.49 -4.50
CA ASP A 256 6.16 2.57 -4.75
C ASP A 256 5.66 4.00 -4.60
N THR A 257 5.19 4.61 -5.68
CA THR A 257 4.62 5.96 -5.67
C THR A 257 3.16 6.00 -5.18
N TRP A 258 2.54 4.85 -4.95
CA TRP A 258 1.15 4.75 -4.47
C TRP A 258 1.03 4.45 -2.98
N ASN A 259 2.12 4.20 -2.29
CA ASN A 259 2.10 3.82 -0.86
C ASN A 259 1.48 4.89 0.07
N HIS A 260 1.37 6.17 -0.37
CA HIS A 260 0.67 7.21 0.39
C HIS A 260 -0.79 6.86 0.70
N GLY A 261 -1.46 6.09 -0.13
CA GLY A 261 -2.82 5.59 0.11
C GLY A 261 -2.94 4.79 1.42
N LEU A 262 -1.84 4.16 1.87
CA LEU A 262 -1.80 3.36 3.09
C LEU A 262 -2.04 4.16 4.39
N ALA A 263 -1.89 5.49 4.38
CA ALA A 263 -2.19 6.34 5.54
C ALA A 263 -3.57 6.98 5.49
N THR A 264 -4.44 6.60 4.57
CA THR A 264 -5.79 7.18 4.46
C THR A 264 -6.76 6.61 5.49
N ASP A 265 -6.44 5.44 6.08
CA ASP A 265 -7.16 4.82 7.19
C ASP A 265 -6.20 4.41 8.32
N PRO A 266 -5.76 5.37 9.15
CA PRO A 266 -4.79 5.11 10.21
C PRO A 266 -5.29 4.08 11.24
N GLY A 267 -6.59 4.03 11.52
CA GLY A 267 -7.18 3.05 12.43
C GLY A 267 -7.05 1.62 11.92
N LYS A 268 -7.33 1.38 10.65
CA LYS A 268 -7.16 0.08 9.98
C LYS A 268 -5.69 -0.36 10.03
N VAL A 269 -4.77 0.52 9.64
CA VAL A 269 -3.33 0.20 9.56
C VAL A 269 -2.75 -0.09 10.94
N SER A 270 -3.05 0.72 11.96
CA SER A 270 -2.61 0.47 13.34
C SER A 270 -3.09 -0.88 13.86
N ARG A 271 -4.38 -1.20 13.70
CA ARG A 271 -4.94 -2.49 14.14
C ARG A 271 -4.30 -3.67 13.41
N TYR A 272 -4.11 -3.56 12.09
CA TYR A 272 -3.44 -4.58 11.28
C TYR A 272 -2.02 -4.86 11.77
N LEU A 273 -1.18 -3.82 11.90
CA LEU A 273 0.19 -3.96 12.33
C LEU A 273 0.32 -4.54 13.74
N ARG A 274 -0.57 -4.14 14.67
CA ARG A 274 -0.62 -4.68 16.02
C ARG A 274 -0.98 -6.15 16.04
N LEU A 275 -1.96 -6.58 15.24
CA LEU A 275 -2.37 -7.98 15.17
C LEU A 275 -1.28 -8.85 14.54
N VAL A 276 -0.66 -8.38 13.46
CA VAL A 276 0.45 -9.10 12.80
C VAL A 276 1.64 -9.27 13.75
N ARG A 277 2.03 -8.23 14.50
CA ARG A 277 3.09 -8.34 15.51
C ARG A 277 2.72 -9.31 16.63
N LEU A 278 1.51 -9.20 17.18
CA LEU A 278 1.03 -10.14 18.21
C LEU A 278 1.14 -11.58 17.72
N LEU A 279 0.67 -11.87 16.50
CA LEU A 279 0.73 -13.22 15.94
C LEU A 279 2.18 -13.71 15.75
N ALA A 280 3.08 -12.83 15.31
CA ALA A 280 4.50 -13.17 15.19
C ALA A 280 5.14 -13.50 16.55
N GLU A 281 4.81 -12.74 17.60
CA GLU A 281 5.24 -12.98 18.97
C GLU A 281 4.66 -14.29 19.52
N GLU A 282 3.38 -14.57 19.29
CA GLU A 282 2.71 -15.79 19.74
C GLU A 282 3.25 -17.05 19.03
N VAL A 283 3.58 -16.96 17.75
CA VAL A 283 4.25 -18.03 16.99
C VAL A 283 5.68 -18.24 17.51
N SER A 284 6.45 -17.17 17.68
CA SER A 284 7.83 -17.25 18.19
C SER A 284 7.90 -17.85 19.60
N ALA A 285 6.90 -17.58 20.41
CA ALA A 285 6.79 -18.13 21.77
C ALA A 285 6.17 -19.55 21.82
N GLY A 286 5.83 -20.14 20.67
CA GLY A 286 5.24 -21.47 20.56
C GLY A 286 3.81 -21.57 21.13
N ARG A 287 3.11 -20.45 21.33
CA ARG A 287 1.74 -20.43 21.86
C ARG A 287 0.65 -20.64 20.78
N ILE A 288 0.99 -20.39 19.53
CA ILE A 288 0.21 -20.79 18.37
C ILE A 288 1.16 -21.34 17.30
N SER A 289 0.74 -22.38 16.59
CA SER A 289 1.50 -22.90 15.46
C SER A 289 1.12 -22.18 14.16
N ALA A 290 2.09 -21.78 13.36
CA ALA A 290 1.85 -21.25 12.02
C ALA A 290 1.13 -22.26 11.09
N ALA A 291 1.26 -23.57 11.37
CA ALA A 291 0.55 -24.62 10.66
C ALA A 291 -0.88 -24.87 11.17
N SER A 292 -1.31 -24.22 12.26
CA SER A 292 -2.67 -24.40 12.78
C SER A 292 -3.71 -23.78 11.86
N GLU A 293 -4.90 -24.38 11.83
CA GLU A 293 -6.02 -23.88 11.03
C GLU A 293 -6.42 -22.46 11.43
N ALA A 294 -6.49 -22.18 12.74
CA ALA A 294 -6.83 -20.86 13.26
C ALA A 294 -5.85 -19.78 12.78
N TYR A 295 -4.54 -20.07 12.80
CA TYR A 295 -3.54 -19.12 12.29
C TYR A 295 -3.68 -18.90 10.77
N ARG A 296 -3.82 -19.99 9.98
CA ARG A 296 -3.96 -19.89 8.53
C ARG A 296 -5.22 -19.12 8.13
N GLN A 297 -6.35 -19.35 8.80
CA GLN A 297 -7.58 -18.61 8.55
C GLN A 297 -7.45 -17.13 8.93
N ALA A 298 -6.80 -16.81 10.05
CA ALA A 298 -6.53 -15.42 10.42
C ALA A 298 -5.62 -14.73 9.39
N MET A 299 -4.55 -15.40 8.95
CA MET A 299 -3.63 -14.85 7.94
C MET A 299 -4.31 -14.69 6.58
N ALA A 300 -5.24 -15.58 6.19
CA ALA A 300 -6.04 -15.44 4.98
C ALA A 300 -6.89 -14.15 4.96
N GLN A 301 -7.31 -13.67 6.12
CA GLN A 301 -7.97 -12.36 6.24
C GLN A 301 -6.95 -11.22 6.25
N LEU A 302 -5.83 -11.39 6.95
CA LEU A 302 -4.83 -10.32 7.10
C LEU A 302 -4.09 -9.99 5.81
N ILE A 303 -3.87 -10.95 4.90
CA ILE A 303 -3.24 -10.66 3.60
C ILE A 303 -4.12 -9.78 2.69
N MET A 304 -5.42 -9.69 2.97
CA MET A 304 -6.35 -8.83 2.24
C MET A 304 -6.11 -7.34 2.55
N VAL A 305 -5.51 -7.01 3.71
CA VAL A 305 -5.27 -5.61 4.11
C VAL A 305 -4.23 -4.92 3.22
N PRO A 306 -3.08 -5.53 2.86
CA PRO A 306 -2.14 -4.97 1.89
C PRO A 306 -2.54 -5.20 0.42
N GLU A 307 -3.65 -5.87 0.10
CA GLU A 307 -4.17 -5.91 -1.27
C GLU A 307 -4.38 -4.47 -1.78
N HIS A 308 -4.11 -4.21 -3.07
CA HIS A 308 -3.99 -2.85 -3.56
C HIS A 308 -5.31 -2.07 -3.66
N THR A 309 -6.45 -2.75 -3.56
CA THR A 309 -7.78 -2.14 -3.60
C THR A 309 -8.28 -1.81 -2.18
N TRP A 310 -8.57 -0.54 -1.91
CA TRP A 310 -8.97 -0.07 -0.57
C TRP A 310 -10.43 0.33 -0.45
N GLY A 311 -11.23 0.06 -1.46
CA GLY A 311 -12.66 0.34 -1.53
C GLY A 311 -13.15 0.41 -2.96
N MET A 312 -14.37 0.92 -3.15
CA MET A 312 -14.92 1.14 -4.48
C MET A 312 -14.34 2.40 -5.14
N ASP A 313 -14.27 2.37 -6.46
CA ASP A 313 -13.86 3.50 -7.29
C ASP A 313 -14.74 4.74 -7.06
N LEU A 314 -14.11 5.82 -6.63
CA LEU A 314 -14.80 7.05 -6.25
C LEU A 314 -15.44 7.78 -7.44
N LYS A 315 -14.84 7.71 -8.63
CA LYS A 315 -15.40 8.34 -9.83
C LYS A 315 -16.68 7.67 -10.32
N LEU A 316 -16.83 6.36 -10.02
CA LEU A 316 -18.01 5.57 -10.37
C LEU A 316 -19.08 5.60 -9.27
N HIS A 317 -18.66 5.44 -8.03
CA HIS A 317 -19.56 5.12 -6.92
C HIS A 317 -19.80 6.27 -5.94
N LEU A 318 -18.99 7.34 -5.97
CA LEU A 318 -19.27 8.61 -5.29
C LEU A 318 -19.65 9.68 -6.30
N ALA A 319 -18.80 9.94 -7.31
CA ALA A 319 -19.01 10.92 -8.38
C ALA A 319 -19.31 12.35 -7.85
N ASP A 320 -18.61 12.76 -6.80
CA ASP A 320 -18.77 14.06 -6.18
C ASP A 320 -17.43 14.82 -6.20
N TYR A 321 -17.40 15.89 -6.97
CA TYR A 321 -16.27 16.81 -7.16
C TYR A 321 -16.66 18.25 -6.86
N ASN A 322 -17.69 18.46 -6.05
CA ASN A 322 -18.23 19.79 -5.74
C ASN A 322 -18.29 20.08 -4.24
N HIS A 323 -18.73 19.12 -3.41
CA HIS A 323 -18.96 19.35 -2.00
C HIS A 323 -17.68 19.15 -1.17
N TYR A 324 -16.70 20.05 -1.32
CA TYR A 324 -15.43 20.01 -0.58
C TYR A 324 -15.46 20.75 0.74
N LEU A 325 -16.18 21.89 0.81
CA LEU A 325 -16.23 22.70 2.03
C LEU A 325 -16.97 21.94 3.14
N PRO A 326 -16.53 22.04 4.41
CA PRO A 326 -17.05 21.22 5.49
C PRO A 326 -18.57 21.23 5.66
N ALA A 327 -19.22 22.39 5.52
CA ALA A 327 -20.68 22.50 5.66
C ALA A 327 -21.42 21.82 4.48
N GLU A 328 -20.92 21.98 3.26
CA GLU A 328 -21.50 21.36 2.06
C GLU A 328 -21.33 19.84 2.10
N PHE A 329 -20.15 19.38 2.49
CA PHE A 329 -19.84 17.97 2.66
C PHE A 329 -20.74 17.29 3.70
N ASP A 330 -20.93 17.92 4.87
CA ASP A 330 -21.80 17.37 5.92
C ASP A 330 -23.24 17.19 5.42
N VAL A 331 -23.78 18.20 4.72
CA VAL A 331 -25.14 18.15 4.16
C VAL A 331 -25.25 17.05 3.10
N ALA A 332 -24.33 17.02 2.12
CA ALA A 332 -24.35 16.04 1.05
C ALA A 332 -24.21 14.61 1.58
N ARG A 333 -23.27 14.39 2.53
CA ARG A 333 -23.04 13.10 3.17
C ARG A 333 -24.24 12.63 3.99
N GLN A 334 -24.84 13.52 4.80
CA GLN A 334 -26.01 13.19 5.61
C GLN A 334 -27.23 12.85 4.75
N ALA A 335 -27.44 13.59 3.67
CA ALA A 335 -28.50 13.33 2.71
C ALA A 335 -28.21 12.12 1.78
N ASN A 336 -26.99 11.59 1.82
CA ASN A 336 -26.48 10.61 0.83
C ASN A 336 -26.73 11.09 -0.62
N SER A 337 -26.59 12.39 -0.88
CA SER A 337 -26.87 13.02 -2.17
C SER A 337 -25.60 13.48 -2.85
N VAL A 338 -25.50 13.15 -4.14
CA VAL A 338 -24.44 13.61 -5.04
C VAL A 338 -25.03 14.46 -6.17
N GLU A 339 -26.22 15.03 -5.96
CA GLU A 339 -26.85 15.92 -6.92
C GLU A 339 -25.93 17.13 -7.20
N ASN A 340 -25.73 17.43 -8.49
CA ASN A 340 -24.76 18.43 -8.96
C ASN A 340 -23.31 18.18 -8.47
N GLY A 341 -22.95 16.93 -8.13
CA GLY A 341 -21.61 16.59 -7.63
C GLY A 341 -20.50 16.70 -8.67
N ILE A 342 -20.82 16.73 -9.98
CA ILE A 342 -19.82 16.87 -11.05
C ILE A 342 -19.98 18.25 -11.70
N PRO A 343 -19.00 19.17 -11.52
CA PRO A 343 -19.00 20.46 -12.20
C PRO A 343 -18.90 20.29 -13.73
N GLU A 344 -19.51 21.24 -14.49
CA GLU A 344 -19.52 21.17 -15.97
C GLU A 344 -18.12 21.02 -16.58
N LEU A 345 -17.11 21.64 -15.98
CA LEU A 345 -15.71 21.54 -16.41
C LEU A 345 -15.18 20.09 -16.39
N TYR A 346 -15.73 19.26 -15.50
CA TYR A 346 -15.33 17.87 -15.27
C TYR A 346 -16.36 16.84 -15.76
N ARG A 347 -17.33 17.26 -16.61
CA ARG A 347 -18.39 16.40 -17.15
C ARG A 347 -17.83 15.14 -17.85
N PHE A 348 -16.64 15.22 -18.44
CA PHE A 348 -15.98 14.08 -19.09
C PHE A 348 -15.73 12.90 -18.13
N ILE A 349 -15.53 13.13 -16.82
CA ILE A 349 -15.40 12.07 -15.81
C ILE A 349 -16.72 11.30 -15.69
N GLY A 350 -17.85 12.01 -15.61
CA GLY A 350 -19.18 11.39 -15.58
C GLY A 350 -19.52 10.65 -16.88
N GLU A 351 -19.11 11.17 -18.02
CA GLU A 351 -19.27 10.52 -19.31
C GLU A 351 -18.43 9.24 -19.43
N PHE A 352 -17.21 9.24 -18.89
CA PHE A 352 -16.39 8.04 -18.76
C PHE A 352 -17.09 7.02 -17.87
N ALA A 353 -17.48 7.42 -16.67
CA ALA A 353 -18.18 6.55 -15.70
C ALA A 353 -19.47 5.96 -16.29
N ALA A 354 -20.21 6.70 -17.13
CA ALA A 354 -21.45 6.23 -17.74
C ALA A 354 -21.24 5.11 -18.78
N ARG A 355 -20.04 4.97 -19.34
CA ARG A 355 -19.68 3.91 -20.31
C ARG A 355 -19.38 2.57 -19.65
N LEU A 356 -19.09 2.56 -18.34
CA LEU A 356 -18.73 1.33 -17.63
C LEU A 356 -19.98 0.57 -17.17
N PRO A 357 -19.99 -0.78 -17.29
CA PRO A 357 -21.15 -1.59 -16.94
C PRO A 357 -21.34 -1.73 -15.42
N HIS A 358 -22.57 -2.08 -15.02
CA HIS A 358 -22.90 -2.64 -13.71
C HIS A 358 -22.53 -1.79 -12.46
N ARG A 359 -22.60 -0.49 -12.55
CA ARG A 359 -22.35 0.38 -11.39
C ARG A 359 -23.59 0.52 -10.52
N ARG A 360 -23.37 0.64 -9.21
CA ARG A 360 -24.37 1.09 -8.23
C ARG A 360 -24.67 2.58 -8.45
N ALA A 361 -25.81 3.04 -7.97
CA ALA A 361 -26.07 4.47 -7.91
C ALA A 361 -25.00 5.14 -7.05
N PRO A 362 -24.37 6.25 -7.52
CA PRO A 362 -23.40 6.99 -6.74
C PRO A 362 -23.97 7.48 -5.41
N GLY A 363 -23.14 7.48 -4.35
CA GLY A 363 -23.54 7.98 -3.03
C GLY A 363 -22.50 7.68 -1.95
N TYR A 364 -22.55 8.47 -0.91
CA TYR A 364 -21.64 8.39 0.24
C TYR A 364 -21.75 7.10 1.03
N HIS A 365 -22.99 6.55 1.14
CA HIS A 365 -23.23 5.32 1.88
C HIS A 365 -22.49 4.12 1.29
N ASN A 366 -22.58 3.91 -0.02
CA ASN A 366 -21.93 2.78 -0.69
C ASN A 366 -20.41 2.82 -0.49
N ILE A 367 -19.82 4.01 -0.59
CA ILE A 367 -18.39 4.21 -0.37
C ILE A 367 -18.01 3.89 1.09
N ALA A 368 -18.77 4.39 2.07
CA ALA A 368 -18.51 4.08 3.47
C ALA A 368 -18.61 2.57 3.77
N VAL A 369 -19.57 1.87 3.17
CA VAL A 369 -19.69 0.41 3.27
C VAL A 369 -18.47 -0.29 2.68
N SER A 370 -17.96 0.13 1.53
CA SER A 370 -16.79 -0.49 0.91
C SER A 370 -15.52 -0.33 1.76
N TRP A 371 -15.34 0.81 2.42
CA TRP A 371 -14.21 1.01 3.34
C TRP A 371 -14.39 0.21 4.64
N GLN A 372 -15.63 0.00 5.09
CA GLN A 372 -15.90 -0.86 6.24
C GLN A 372 -15.57 -2.33 5.94
N GLU A 373 -15.89 -2.86 4.75
CA GLU A 373 -15.46 -4.21 4.33
C GLU A 373 -13.94 -4.39 4.46
N GLN A 374 -13.15 -3.35 4.14
CA GLN A 374 -11.68 -3.41 4.27
C GLN A 374 -11.21 -3.46 5.73
N ARG A 375 -11.94 -2.84 6.64
CA ARG A 375 -11.68 -2.91 8.09
C ARG A 375 -12.11 -4.24 8.68
N ASP A 376 -13.19 -4.83 8.17
CA ASP A 376 -13.77 -6.08 8.64
C ASP A 376 -12.81 -7.27 8.49
N TYR A 377 -11.84 -7.22 7.57
CA TYR A 377 -10.79 -8.25 7.47
C TYR A 377 -10.03 -8.46 8.79
N ILE A 378 -9.79 -7.39 9.56
CA ILE A 378 -9.10 -7.49 10.84
C ILE A 378 -10.01 -8.12 11.90
N ASP A 379 -11.30 -7.77 11.92
CA ASP A 379 -12.27 -8.35 12.84
C ASP A 379 -12.52 -9.83 12.52
N ASN A 380 -12.58 -10.17 11.24
CA ASN A 380 -12.67 -11.55 10.78
C ASN A 380 -11.42 -12.36 11.17
N ALA A 381 -10.24 -11.78 11.05
CA ALA A 381 -9.00 -12.43 11.48
C ALA A 381 -9.01 -12.72 12.99
N LEU A 382 -9.43 -11.74 13.80
CA LEU A 382 -9.59 -11.92 15.24
C LEU A 382 -10.61 -13.03 15.57
N ALA A 383 -11.71 -13.11 14.85
CA ALA A 383 -12.75 -14.14 15.05
C ALA A 383 -12.24 -15.56 14.77
N CYS A 384 -11.20 -15.73 13.94
CA CYS A 384 -10.58 -17.04 13.68
C CYS A 384 -9.64 -17.51 14.80
N LEU A 385 -9.20 -16.61 15.70
CA LEU A 385 -8.17 -16.89 16.69
C LEU A 385 -8.75 -17.38 18.04
N PRO A 386 -7.99 -18.21 18.79
CA PRO A 386 -8.41 -18.62 20.12
C PRO A 386 -8.52 -17.44 21.09
N PRO A 387 -9.43 -17.49 22.10
CA PRO A 387 -9.58 -16.45 23.12
C PRO A 387 -8.28 -16.07 23.82
N ALA A 388 -7.41 -17.04 24.11
CA ALA A 388 -6.09 -16.82 24.74
C ALA A 388 -5.16 -15.91 23.91
N ILE A 389 -5.40 -15.74 22.62
CA ILE A 389 -4.68 -14.80 21.73
C ILE A 389 -5.44 -13.49 21.63
N THR A 390 -6.77 -13.54 21.37
CA THR A 390 -7.59 -12.34 21.17
C THR A 390 -7.68 -11.46 22.39
N GLU A 391 -7.65 -12.03 23.60
CA GLU A 391 -7.62 -11.28 24.87
C GLU A 391 -6.33 -10.45 25.05
N LYS A 392 -5.26 -10.79 24.35
CA LYS A 392 -4.00 -10.01 24.33
C LYS A 392 -4.01 -8.88 23.32
N PHE A 393 -4.91 -8.95 22.35
CA PHE A 393 -5.02 -7.89 21.34
C PHE A 393 -5.65 -6.66 21.97
N THR A 394 -4.88 -5.56 21.99
CA THR A 394 -5.35 -4.27 22.50
C THR A 394 -5.13 -3.20 21.43
N PRO A 395 -6.18 -2.58 20.89
CA PRO A 395 -6.06 -1.38 20.10
C PRO A 395 -5.36 -0.26 20.89
N LEU A 396 -4.66 0.62 20.20
CA LEU A 396 -3.98 1.73 20.84
C LEU A 396 -5.00 2.70 21.45
N ALA A 397 -4.95 2.87 22.76
CA ALA A 397 -5.82 3.81 23.49
C ALA A 397 -5.29 5.24 23.39
N PRO A 398 -6.16 6.27 23.52
CA PRO A 398 -5.73 7.66 23.57
C PRO A 398 -4.77 7.92 24.75
N VAL A 399 -3.85 8.89 24.54
CA VAL A 399 -2.98 9.38 25.64
C VAL A 399 -3.83 10.01 26.74
N VAL A 400 -3.72 9.51 27.96
CA VAL A 400 -4.31 10.07 29.17
C VAL A 400 -3.28 10.98 29.84
N MET A 401 -3.69 12.16 30.31
CA MET A 401 -2.81 13.12 30.98
C MET A 401 -2.73 12.79 32.47
N GLU A 402 -1.66 12.12 32.86
CA GLU A 402 -1.40 11.67 34.23
C GLU A 402 -0.36 12.55 34.94
N GLY A 403 -0.16 12.35 36.24
CA GLY A 403 0.87 13.02 37.03
C GLY A 403 0.56 14.48 37.39
N ILE A 404 1.59 15.20 37.84
CA ILE A 404 1.49 16.56 38.39
C ILE A 404 1.78 17.62 37.29
N ILE A 405 1.02 18.74 37.34
CA ILE A 405 1.22 19.88 36.43
C ILE A 405 2.54 20.58 36.76
N VAL A 406 3.27 20.95 35.70
CA VAL A 406 4.57 21.62 35.82
C VAL A 406 4.68 22.75 34.80
N ASN A 407 5.33 23.86 35.21
CA ASN A 407 5.43 25.09 34.37
C ASN A 407 6.77 25.27 33.70
N ARG A 408 7.81 24.53 34.10
CA ARG A 408 9.14 24.65 33.49
C ARG A 408 9.22 23.84 32.19
N ARG A 409 9.81 24.41 31.15
CA ARG A 409 10.00 23.75 29.84
C ARG A 409 11.28 22.93 29.78
N SER A 410 12.33 23.32 30.49
CA SER A 410 13.54 22.51 30.63
C SER A 410 13.33 21.38 31.66
N ARG A 411 13.71 20.18 31.31
CA ARG A 411 13.56 18.98 32.14
C ARG A 411 14.81 18.13 32.17
N THR A 412 15.05 17.56 33.33
CA THR A 412 16.07 16.52 33.55
C THR A 412 15.41 15.34 34.19
N PHE A 413 15.56 14.15 33.62
CA PHE A 413 15.09 12.86 34.10
C PHE A 413 16.26 11.87 34.08
N GLY A 414 16.96 11.72 35.23
CA GLY A 414 18.21 10.96 35.25
C GLY A 414 19.22 11.51 34.22
N ASP A 415 19.62 10.67 33.28
CA ASP A 415 20.55 11.04 32.20
C ASP A 415 19.90 11.76 31.02
N TYR A 416 18.56 11.90 31.02
CA TYR A 416 17.81 12.58 29.95
C TYR A 416 17.69 14.07 30.25
N HIS A 417 18.11 14.92 29.28
CA HIS A 417 17.92 16.36 29.34
C HIS A 417 17.17 16.83 28.11
N LEU A 418 16.08 17.58 28.30
CA LEU A 418 15.19 17.98 27.22
C LEU A 418 14.61 19.38 27.42
N TYR A 419 14.16 19.99 26.31
CA TYR A 419 13.44 21.25 26.32
C TYR A 419 12.15 21.16 25.49
N ILE A 420 11.02 21.63 26.05
CA ILE A 420 9.68 21.61 25.44
C ILE A 420 9.45 22.91 24.68
N ALA A 421 9.16 22.83 23.39
CA ALA A 421 8.89 23.96 22.51
C ALA A 421 7.46 24.53 22.70
N ASP A 422 7.18 25.66 22.02
CA ASP A 422 5.88 26.33 22.07
C ASP A 422 4.74 25.54 21.41
N ASP A 423 5.06 24.61 20.53
CA ASP A 423 4.13 23.72 19.84
C ASP A 423 3.92 22.37 20.53
N GLY A 424 4.58 22.16 21.70
CA GLY A 424 4.51 20.91 22.46
C GLY A 424 5.52 19.84 22.04
N SER A 425 6.33 20.04 20.99
CA SER A 425 7.43 19.16 20.63
C SER A 425 8.60 19.29 21.58
N LEU A 426 9.56 18.34 21.54
CA LEU A 426 10.84 18.49 22.19
C LEU A 426 11.83 19.13 21.21
N SER A 427 12.33 20.34 21.52
CA SER A 427 13.28 21.02 20.65
C SER A 427 14.70 20.49 20.78
N THR A 428 15.04 19.89 21.91
CA THR A 428 16.33 19.23 22.17
C THR A 428 16.12 18.01 23.02
N LEU A 429 16.96 17.00 22.81
CA LEU A 429 17.07 15.83 23.67
C LEU A 429 18.54 15.39 23.72
N SER A 430 19.09 15.26 24.93
CA SER A 430 20.36 14.60 25.15
C SER A 430 20.24 13.48 26.19
N VAL A 431 21.08 12.48 26.07
CA VAL A 431 21.10 11.31 26.94
C VAL A 431 22.54 11.01 27.33
N GLY A 432 22.84 10.93 28.65
CA GLY A 432 24.18 10.69 29.15
C GLY A 432 25.20 11.74 28.67
N GLY A 433 24.76 12.98 28.43
CA GLY A 433 25.61 14.08 27.91
C GLY A 433 25.79 14.07 26.37
N LYS A 434 25.35 13.03 25.65
CA LYS A 434 25.38 12.98 24.19
C LYS A 434 24.09 13.59 23.62
N VAL A 435 24.21 14.50 22.65
CA VAL A 435 23.06 15.06 21.93
C VAL A 435 22.47 13.99 21.02
N PHE A 436 21.18 13.69 21.22
CA PHE A 436 20.44 12.73 20.42
C PHE A 436 19.60 13.42 19.34
N SER A 437 19.04 14.59 19.67
CA SER A 437 18.36 15.44 18.71
C SER A 437 18.59 16.91 19.06
N ALA A 438 18.91 17.71 18.04
CA ALA A 438 19.02 19.18 18.09
C ALA A 438 17.92 19.86 17.26
N ALA A 439 16.97 19.10 16.73
CA ALA A 439 15.84 19.55 15.95
C ALA A 439 14.55 18.95 16.57
N PRO A 440 13.34 19.41 16.17
CA PRO A 440 12.10 18.98 16.80
C PRO A 440 11.90 17.45 16.81
N LEU A 441 11.54 16.90 17.97
CA LEU A 441 11.07 15.54 18.15
C LEU A 441 9.58 15.56 18.54
N GLY A 442 8.76 14.79 17.83
CA GLY A 442 7.33 14.74 18.06
C GLY A 442 6.58 15.99 17.60
N ARG A 443 7.16 16.80 16.72
CA ARG A 443 6.46 17.95 16.15
C ARG A 443 5.38 17.47 15.20
N VAL A 444 4.13 17.84 15.48
CA VAL A 444 3.00 17.57 14.59
C VAL A 444 2.93 18.67 13.52
N ILE A 445 2.89 18.25 12.26
CA ILE A 445 2.69 19.09 11.09
C ILE A 445 1.33 18.72 10.50
N TYR A 446 0.35 19.59 10.67
CA TYR A 446 -0.98 19.44 10.08
C TYR A 446 -1.13 20.46 8.96
N ARG A 447 -1.24 19.96 7.71
CA ARG A 447 -1.21 20.82 6.52
C ARG A 447 -2.51 20.71 5.71
N GLN A 448 -3.03 21.86 5.30
CA GLN A 448 -4.02 22.01 4.24
C GLN A 448 -3.26 22.05 2.90
N VAL A 449 -3.77 21.35 1.89
CA VAL A 449 -3.20 21.25 0.54
C VAL A 449 -4.08 21.99 -0.44
N SER A 450 -3.49 22.70 -1.39
CA SER A 450 -4.20 23.51 -2.39
C SER A 450 -4.27 22.85 -3.75
N ASP A 451 -5.13 23.37 -4.65
CA ASP A 451 -5.14 22.94 -6.05
C ASP A 451 -3.80 23.20 -6.75
N ASP A 452 -3.11 24.29 -6.44
CA ASP A 452 -1.77 24.56 -6.98
C ASP A 452 -0.75 23.46 -6.66
N ASP A 453 -0.87 22.80 -5.50
CA ASP A 453 -0.01 21.65 -5.15
C ASP A 453 -0.31 20.46 -6.08
N TYR A 454 -1.60 20.19 -6.35
CA TYR A 454 -2.01 19.14 -7.30
C TYR A 454 -1.55 19.45 -8.72
N GLN A 455 -1.71 20.68 -9.18
CA GLN A 455 -1.30 21.06 -10.52
C GLN A 455 0.20 20.94 -10.74
N ARG A 456 1.02 21.28 -9.71
CA ARG A 456 2.47 21.05 -9.77
C ARG A 456 2.81 19.56 -9.83
N PHE A 457 2.21 18.76 -8.96
CA PHE A 457 2.42 17.32 -8.91
C PHE A 457 2.00 16.65 -10.22
N ALA A 458 0.79 16.91 -10.70
CA ALA A 458 0.22 16.30 -11.90
C ALA A 458 1.06 16.56 -13.14
N ARG A 459 1.61 17.76 -13.32
CA ARG A 459 2.48 18.08 -14.47
C ARG A 459 3.76 17.24 -14.55
N HIS A 460 4.26 16.73 -13.42
CA HIS A 460 5.47 15.93 -13.36
C HIS A 460 5.18 14.43 -13.29
N TYR A 461 4.05 14.07 -12.68
CA TYR A 461 3.74 12.68 -12.36
C TYR A 461 2.82 12.01 -13.39
N LEU A 462 1.78 12.71 -13.87
CA LEU A 462 0.81 12.10 -14.78
C LEU A 462 1.36 11.97 -16.21
N GLN A 463 1.16 10.78 -16.77
CA GLN A 463 1.59 10.41 -18.10
C GLN A 463 0.40 10.09 -19.00
N ASN A 464 0.62 10.10 -20.32
CA ASN A 464 -0.35 9.65 -21.33
C ASN A 464 -1.74 10.33 -21.25
N LEU A 465 -1.82 11.58 -20.80
CA LEU A 465 -3.10 12.28 -20.61
C LEU A 465 -3.96 12.44 -21.88
N THR A 466 -3.42 12.16 -23.07
CA THR A 466 -4.21 12.09 -24.31
C THR A 466 -5.19 10.91 -24.30
N THR A 467 -4.88 9.83 -23.59
CA THR A 467 -5.68 8.61 -23.50
C THR A 467 -6.23 8.35 -22.10
N THR A 468 -5.58 8.87 -21.05
CA THR A 468 -5.90 8.58 -19.66
C THR A 468 -6.67 9.69 -18.94
N ARG A 469 -6.77 10.88 -19.52
CA ARG A 469 -7.35 12.07 -18.86
C ARG A 469 -8.71 11.82 -18.24
N ASP A 470 -9.57 11.06 -18.91
CA ASP A 470 -10.97 10.87 -18.51
C ASP A 470 -11.13 10.23 -17.12
N TRP A 471 -10.11 9.50 -16.66
CA TRP A 471 -10.09 8.84 -15.37
C TRP A 471 -8.91 9.29 -14.49
N ALA A 472 -7.71 9.51 -15.04
CA ALA A 472 -6.52 9.80 -14.25
C ALA A 472 -6.62 11.13 -13.47
N ILE A 473 -7.28 12.14 -14.02
CA ILE A 473 -7.49 13.41 -13.31
C ILE A 473 -8.31 13.18 -12.03
N ALA A 474 -9.32 12.31 -12.09
CA ALA A 474 -10.13 11.98 -10.90
C ALA A 474 -9.36 11.16 -9.87
N ASP A 475 -8.47 10.27 -10.33
CA ASP A 475 -7.71 9.38 -9.45
C ASP A 475 -6.58 10.10 -8.71
N PHE A 476 -5.86 10.99 -9.38
CA PHE A 476 -4.62 11.58 -8.85
C PHE A 476 -4.72 13.06 -8.49
N THR A 477 -5.89 13.69 -8.68
CA THR A 477 -6.13 15.09 -8.29
C THR A 477 -7.43 15.24 -7.51
N LYS A 478 -7.82 16.47 -7.23
CA LYS A 478 -9.13 16.84 -6.63
C LYS A 478 -9.90 17.76 -7.60
N PRO A 479 -10.49 17.21 -8.68
CA PRO A 479 -11.26 18.02 -9.64
C PRO A 479 -12.33 18.86 -8.95
N GLY A 480 -12.43 20.13 -9.26
CA GLY A 480 -13.41 21.06 -8.66
C GLY A 480 -12.95 21.72 -7.35
N LEU A 481 -11.78 21.37 -6.81
CA LEU A 481 -11.23 22.05 -5.63
C LEU A 481 -10.99 23.53 -5.89
N GLU A 482 -10.55 23.90 -7.10
CA GLU A 482 -10.33 25.29 -7.56
C GLU A 482 -11.64 26.10 -7.70
N LEU A 483 -12.79 25.40 -7.77
CA LEU A 483 -14.12 26.01 -7.91
C LEU A 483 -14.79 26.29 -6.56
N THR A 484 -14.16 25.94 -5.43
CA THR A 484 -14.75 26.15 -4.11
C THR A 484 -14.95 27.63 -3.81
N ALA A 485 -16.05 27.95 -3.11
CA ALA A 485 -16.41 29.35 -2.78
C ALA A 485 -15.37 30.03 -1.86
N ALA A 486 -14.61 29.25 -1.07
CA ALA A 486 -13.53 29.75 -0.24
C ALA A 486 -12.18 29.29 -0.83
N PRO A 487 -11.22 30.20 -1.09
CA PRO A 487 -9.93 29.85 -1.61
C PRO A 487 -9.18 28.89 -0.67
N VAL A 488 -8.76 27.74 -1.19
CA VAL A 488 -7.97 26.75 -0.45
C VAL A 488 -6.50 26.98 -0.75
N SER A 489 -5.73 27.47 0.23
CA SER A 489 -4.29 27.70 0.11
C SER A 489 -3.50 26.68 0.90
N SER A 490 -2.30 26.35 0.46
CA SER A 490 -1.38 25.48 1.18
C SER A 490 -0.89 26.14 2.47
N ARG A 491 -1.21 25.57 3.61
CA ARG A 491 -0.89 26.12 4.95
C ARG A 491 -0.71 25.02 5.98
N CYS A 492 0.18 25.28 6.94
CA CYS A 492 0.29 24.44 8.15
C CYS A 492 -0.51 25.09 9.29
N ALA A 493 -1.21 24.26 10.04
CA ALA A 493 -1.94 24.70 11.25
C ALA A 493 -0.96 25.01 12.38
N THR A 494 -1.30 26.02 13.19
CA THR A 494 -0.51 26.39 14.37
C THR A 494 -0.95 25.60 15.59
N LEU A 495 0.01 25.00 16.29
CA LEU A 495 -0.18 24.40 17.61
C LEU A 495 0.42 25.28 18.69
N ARG A 496 -0.22 25.30 19.88
CA ARG A 496 0.26 25.99 21.08
C ARG A 496 0.24 25.07 22.27
N LEU A 497 1.36 25.03 22.99
CA LEU A 497 1.49 24.32 24.25
C LEU A 497 0.42 24.79 25.24
N HIS A 498 -0.32 23.86 25.80
CA HIS A 498 -1.39 24.14 26.77
C HIS A 498 -1.02 23.68 28.17
N GLU A 499 -0.60 22.42 28.31
CA GLU A 499 -0.34 21.82 29.63
C GLU A 499 0.82 20.82 29.55
N VAL A 500 1.60 20.75 30.61
CA VAL A 500 2.67 19.77 30.81
C VAL A 500 2.48 19.08 32.13
N ARG A 501 2.52 17.75 32.16
CA ARG A 501 2.52 16.95 33.38
C ARG A 501 3.71 16.00 33.42
N VAL A 502 4.13 15.66 34.63
CA VAL A 502 5.18 14.67 34.84
C VAL A 502 4.75 13.66 35.88
N GLU A 503 5.17 12.42 35.67
CA GLU A 503 5.00 11.32 36.62
C GLU A 503 6.29 10.51 36.69
N GLU A 504 6.54 9.89 37.79
CA GLU A 504 7.66 9.01 37.99
C GLU A 504 7.18 7.66 38.56
N THR A 505 7.54 6.60 37.86
CA THR A 505 7.30 5.22 38.29
C THR A 505 8.63 4.55 38.68
N PRO A 506 8.63 3.35 39.22
CA PRO A 506 9.87 2.61 39.50
C PRO A 506 10.77 2.45 38.27
N ASP A 507 10.19 2.24 37.11
CA ASP A 507 10.91 1.87 35.89
C ASP A 507 11.08 3.01 34.88
N GLU A 508 10.25 4.07 34.94
CA GLU A 508 10.18 5.11 33.91
C GLU A 508 9.98 6.51 34.52
N TYR A 509 10.54 7.52 33.82
CA TYR A 509 10.07 8.90 33.93
C TYR A 509 9.06 9.14 32.82
N GLN A 510 7.92 9.75 33.15
CA GLN A 510 6.84 10.01 32.22
C GLN A 510 6.59 11.51 32.07
N LEU A 511 6.46 11.95 30.81
CA LEU A 511 6.18 13.32 30.44
C LEU A 511 4.95 13.34 29.54
N PHE A 512 3.91 14.05 29.98
CA PHE A 512 2.69 14.24 29.21
C PHE A 512 2.58 15.71 28.79
N ILE A 513 2.26 15.94 27.52
CA ILE A 513 2.14 17.26 26.95
C ILE A 513 0.81 17.35 26.21
N GLU A 514 0.00 18.39 26.49
CA GLU A 514 -1.15 18.75 25.68
C GLU A 514 -0.83 20.05 24.93
N ALA A 515 -0.98 20.03 23.60
CA ALA A 515 -0.98 21.22 22.74
C ALA A 515 -2.32 21.34 22.02
N ARG A 516 -2.77 22.57 21.74
CA ARG A 516 -4.06 22.86 21.10
C ARG A 516 -3.86 23.57 19.78
N PHE A 517 -4.69 23.19 18.80
CA PHE A 517 -4.74 23.88 17.52
C PHE A 517 -5.36 25.27 17.69
N VAL A 518 -4.75 26.25 17.03
CA VAL A 518 -5.33 27.60 16.92
C VAL A 518 -6.50 27.52 15.96
N GLN A 519 -7.72 27.62 16.50
CA GLN A 519 -8.94 27.57 15.70
C GLN A 519 -9.16 28.87 14.92
N ASN A 520 -9.83 28.78 13.77
CA ASN A 520 -10.17 29.93 12.91
C ASN A 520 -8.94 30.74 12.44
N GLU A 521 -7.81 30.09 12.22
CA GLU A 521 -6.62 30.71 11.68
C GLU A 521 -6.87 31.25 10.26
N ALA A 522 -6.46 32.50 9.99
CA ALA A 522 -6.72 33.13 8.72
C ALA A 522 -6.18 32.35 7.53
N GLY A 523 -7.05 32.05 6.54
CA GLY A 523 -6.71 31.26 5.35
C GLY A 523 -6.72 29.74 5.56
N MET A 524 -7.06 29.24 6.76
CA MET A 524 -7.33 27.84 7.03
C MET A 524 -8.84 27.59 6.92
N VAL A 525 -9.25 26.69 6.03
CA VAL A 525 -10.67 26.31 5.81
C VAL A 525 -11.00 24.93 6.39
N LEU A 526 -9.99 24.18 6.84
CA LEU A 526 -10.17 22.90 7.50
C LEU A 526 -10.84 23.05 8.87
N ARG A 527 -11.64 22.06 9.25
CA ARG A 527 -12.01 21.83 10.65
C ARG A 527 -10.84 21.15 11.33
N LEU A 528 -10.05 21.93 12.06
CA LEU A 528 -8.90 21.40 12.79
C LEU A 528 -9.35 20.54 13.97
N PRO A 529 -8.57 19.51 14.34
CA PRO A 529 -8.77 18.81 15.60
C PRO A 529 -8.71 19.77 16.81
N GLU A 530 -9.19 19.34 17.96
CA GLU A 530 -9.13 20.17 19.16
C GLU A 530 -7.70 20.28 19.68
N LYS A 531 -7.02 19.15 19.81
CA LYS A 531 -5.75 19.05 20.51
C LYS A 531 -4.91 17.86 20.08
N VAL A 532 -3.65 17.93 20.46
CA VAL A 532 -2.67 16.85 20.41
C VAL A 532 -2.21 16.55 21.83
N ARG A 533 -2.11 15.27 22.17
CA ARG A 533 -1.49 14.79 23.40
C ARG A 533 -0.29 13.92 23.07
N HIS A 534 0.79 14.16 23.79
CA HIS A 534 2.03 13.40 23.70
C HIS A 534 2.27 12.71 25.04
N SER A 535 2.73 11.47 24.99
CA SER A 535 3.24 10.72 26.13
C SER A 535 4.64 10.25 25.80
N TRP A 536 5.61 10.69 26.61
CA TRP A 536 7.01 10.30 26.53
C TRP A 536 7.35 9.49 27.76
N ARG A 537 7.78 8.24 27.58
CA ARG A 537 8.20 7.34 28.65
C ARG A 537 9.68 7.04 28.50
N PHE A 538 10.47 7.56 29.42
CA PHE A 538 11.93 7.46 29.44
C PHE A 538 12.33 6.31 30.37
N ASN A 539 12.92 5.26 29.84
CA ASN A 539 13.32 4.10 30.62
C ASN A 539 14.51 4.44 31.54
N LYS A 540 14.47 4.02 32.83
CA LYS A 540 15.50 4.33 33.83
C LYS A 540 16.74 3.43 33.74
N GLN A 541 16.61 2.26 33.15
CA GLN A 541 17.65 1.22 33.14
C GLN A 541 18.44 1.20 31.84
N ARG A 542 17.83 1.64 30.74
CA ARG A 542 18.45 1.69 29.40
C ARG A 542 18.05 2.95 28.64
N PRO A 543 18.89 3.41 27.69
CA PRO A 543 18.59 4.61 26.89
C PRO A 543 17.51 4.31 25.83
N ALA A 544 16.27 4.14 26.29
CA ALA A 544 15.12 3.84 25.45
C ALA A 544 13.93 4.74 25.82
N ILE A 545 13.18 5.15 24.79
CA ILE A 545 12.01 6.02 24.93
C ILE A 545 10.86 5.37 24.18
N ARG A 546 9.72 5.21 24.87
CA ARG A 546 8.45 4.90 24.24
C ARG A 546 7.67 6.20 24.09
N TYR A 547 7.30 6.53 22.87
CA TYR A 547 6.57 7.75 22.57
C TYR A 547 5.23 7.44 21.96
N GLN A 548 4.17 8.07 22.46
CA GLN A 548 2.83 7.97 21.91
C GLN A 548 2.26 9.36 21.61
N VAL A 549 1.56 9.49 20.51
CA VAL A 549 0.80 10.69 20.14
C VAL A 549 -0.67 10.35 19.95
N SER A 550 -1.54 11.29 20.34
CA SER A 550 -2.99 11.24 20.08
C SER A 550 -3.46 12.57 19.52
N ILE A 551 -4.06 12.56 18.34
CA ILE A 551 -4.76 13.71 17.74
C ILE A 551 -6.24 13.52 18.05
N ILE A 552 -6.80 14.44 18.83
CA ILE A 552 -8.12 14.29 19.46
C ILE A 552 -9.09 15.34 18.90
N GLY A 553 -10.34 14.91 18.66
CA GLY A 553 -11.40 15.75 18.10
C GLY A 553 -11.29 15.92 16.58
N LYS A 554 -10.66 14.98 15.87
CA LYS A 554 -10.58 14.96 14.42
C LYS A 554 -11.97 14.77 13.81
N GLN A 555 -12.35 15.69 12.94
CA GLN A 555 -13.58 15.61 12.18
C GLN A 555 -13.30 15.22 10.72
N ALA A 556 -14.30 14.58 10.08
CA ALA A 556 -14.21 14.27 8.66
C ALA A 556 -14.16 15.54 7.80
N ASN A 557 -13.21 15.59 6.89
CA ASN A 557 -13.05 16.63 5.88
C ASN A 557 -12.87 16.00 4.50
N ARG A 558 -13.42 16.64 3.47
CA ARG A 558 -13.08 16.33 2.07
C ARG A 558 -12.03 17.27 1.49
N LEU A 559 -11.81 18.42 2.12
CA LEU A 559 -10.66 19.26 1.79
C LEU A 559 -9.37 18.47 1.99
N PRO A 560 -8.40 18.60 1.08
CA PRO A 560 -7.18 17.82 1.15
C PRO A 560 -6.32 18.26 2.34
N GLU A 561 -5.90 17.28 3.12
CA GLU A 561 -5.13 17.45 4.35
C GLU A 561 -4.10 16.34 4.55
N GLU A 562 -3.00 16.70 5.21
CA GLU A 562 -1.91 15.79 5.59
C GLU A 562 -1.52 16.00 7.04
N ILE A 563 -1.20 14.90 7.74
CA ILE A 563 -0.71 14.94 9.12
C ILE A 563 0.58 14.14 9.22
N TRP A 564 1.62 14.82 9.67
CA TRP A 564 2.96 14.26 9.84
C TRP A 564 3.49 14.47 11.24
N LEU A 565 4.47 13.65 11.61
CA LEU A 565 5.19 13.75 12.87
C LEU A 565 6.70 13.78 12.59
N GLN A 566 7.36 14.88 12.97
CA GLN A 566 8.80 15.07 12.74
C GLN A 566 9.64 14.52 13.87
N PHE A 567 10.73 13.82 13.50
CA PHE A 567 11.79 13.36 14.38
C PHE A 567 13.15 13.84 13.85
N GLY A 568 13.65 14.89 14.48
CA GLY A 568 14.92 15.54 14.10
C GLY A 568 16.14 14.81 14.66
N LEU A 569 16.27 13.50 14.38
CA LEU A 569 17.39 12.68 14.82
C LEU A 569 18.68 13.09 14.11
N ILE A 570 19.82 12.98 14.83
CA ILE A 570 21.14 13.25 14.26
C ILE A 570 21.58 12.12 13.30
N ASP A 571 22.55 12.40 12.43
CA ASP A 571 23.16 11.42 11.49
C ASP A 571 22.15 10.63 10.62
N LYS A 572 20.97 11.20 10.38
CA LYS A 572 19.89 10.56 9.59
C LYS A 572 20.29 10.27 8.13
N SER A 573 21.23 11.01 7.57
CA SER A 573 21.76 10.77 6.21
C SER A 573 22.50 9.44 6.06
N ARG A 574 22.93 8.82 7.17
CA ARG A 574 23.58 7.49 7.19
C ARG A 574 22.61 6.37 7.59
N SER A 575 21.31 6.66 7.68
CA SER A 575 20.33 5.67 8.11
C SER A 575 20.01 4.65 7.03
N GLN A 576 19.73 3.45 7.49
CA GLN A 576 19.12 2.36 6.72
C GLN A 576 17.74 2.07 7.26
N CYS A 577 16.94 1.35 6.50
CA CYS A 577 15.65 0.89 7.01
C CYS A 577 15.53 -0.64 6.95
N ARG A 578 14.57 -1.16 7.72
CA ARG A 578 14.16 -2.56 7.66
C ARG A 578 12.75 -2.65 7.07
N LYS A 579 12.59 -3.51 6.07
CA LYS A 579 11.32 -3.83 5.40
C LYS A 579 11.22 -5.33 5.22
N ILE A 580 10.12 -5.93 5.59
CA ILE A 580 9.85 -7.38 5.45
C ILE A 580 11.03 -8.24 5.97
N GLY A 581 11.60 -7.84 7.11
CA GLY A 581 12.75 -8.51 7.70
C GLY A 581 14.10 -8.23 7.03
N GLN A 582 14.17 -7.50 5.92
CA GLN A 582 15.39 -7.22 5.17
C GLN A 582 15.91 -5.81 5.48
N THR A 583 17.24 -5.65 5.44
CA THR A 583 17.90 -4.33 5.54
C THR A 583 18.02 -3.73 4.16
N ILE A 584 17.54 -2.49 4.00
CA ILE A 584 17.49 -1.76 2.73
C ILE A 584 18.23 -0.42 2.89
N ASP A 585 19.03 -0.09 1.90
CA ASP A 585 19.49 1.29 1.70
C ASP A 585 18.38 2.09 1.00
N TRP A 586 17.50 2.70 1.79
CA TRP A 586 16.31 3.39 1.31
C TRP A 586 16.58 4.71 0.60
N GLN A 587 17.85 5.17 0.56
CA GLN A 587 18.25 6.33 -0.22
C GLN A 587 18.61 5.95 -1.66
N GLN A 588 18.90 4.68 -1.91
CA GLN A 588 19.15 4.17 -3.25
C GLN A 588 17.84 3.71 -3.90
N VAL A 589 17.17 4.63 -4.56
CA VAL A 589 15.90 4.38 -5.28
C VAL A 589 16.11 4.73 -6.76
N ALA A 590 15.55 3.92 -7.65
CA ALA A 590 15.55 4.19 -9.08
C ALA A 590 14.99 5.60 -9.38
N ARG A 591 15.55 6.27 -10.37
CA ARG A 591 15.02 7.56 -10.82
C ARG A 591 13.52 7.43 -11.14
N ASN A 592 12.73 8.44 -10.82
CA ASN A 592 11.28 8.43 -10.97
C ASN A 592 10.53 7.40 -10.09
N GLY A 593 11.21 6.64 -9.24
CA GLY A 593 10.60 5.90 -8.14
C GLY A 593 10.28 6.82 -6.96
N ASN A 594 9.59 6.29 -5.95
CA ASN A 594 9.34 7.04 -4.72
C ASN A 594 10.60 7.11 -3.86
N ARG A 595 11.21 8.29 -3.80
CA ARG A 595 12.44 8.56 -3.05
C ARG A 595 12.21 9.17 -1.68
N ASN A 596 10.98 9.51 -1.36
CA ASN A 596 10.67 10.22 -0.12
C ASN A 596 9.92 9.35 0.89
N LEU A 597 8.85 8.65 0.48
CA LEU A 597 7.95 7.95 1.38
C LEU A 597 8.12 6.43 1.28
N HIS A 598 8.45 5.80 2.41
CA HIS A 598 8.70 4.36 2.51
C HIS A 598 7.90 3.73 3.64
N GLY A 599 7.40 2.51 3.43
CA GLY A 599 6.88 1.67 4.49
C GLY A 599 8.03 0.96 5.21
N VAL A 600 8.19 1.17 6.52
CA VAL A 600 9.31 0.64 7.27
C VAL A 600 8.89 -0.06 8.55
N GLU A 601 9.57 -1.14 8.90
CA GLU A 601 9.50 -1.75 10.23
C GLU A 601 10.36 -0.95 11.23
N ARG A 602 11.50 -0.44 10.76
CA ARG A 602 12.50 0.28 11.55
C ARG A 602 13.39 1.14 10.65
N VAL A 603 13.81 2.29 11.18
CA VAL A 603 14.93 3.08 10.64
C VAL A 603 16.04 3.09 11.70
N PHE A 604 17.29 2.94 11.28
CA PHE A 604 18.40 2.83 12.23
C PHE A 604 19.73 3.35 11.68
N THR A 605 20.59 3.74 12.60
CA THR A 605 22.02 3.99 12.41
C THR A 605 22.79 3.18 13.48
N PRO A 606 24.12 3.17 13.48
CA PRO A 606 24.88 2.58 14.59
C PRO A 606 24.55 3.21 15.96
N ASP A 607 24.12 4.47 16.00
CA ASP A 607 23.90 5.23 17.24
C ASP A 607 22.47 5.19 17.77
N TRP A 608 21.49 4.91 16.94
CA TRP A 608 20.06 4.87 17.34
C TRP A 608 19.21 4.03 16.40
N GLN A 609 18.07 3.64 16.89
CA GLN A 609 16.98 3.05 16.11
C GLN A 609 15.64 3.73 16.41
N PHE A 610 14.82 3.85 15.37
CA PHE A 610 13.48 4.39 15.38
C PHE A 610 12.52 3.34 14.79
N GLN A 611 11.51 2.97 15.56
CA GLN A 611 10.52 1.98 15.14
C GLN A 611 9.11 2.57 15.20
N PRO A 612 8.44 2.81 14.07
CA PRO A 612 7.03 3.18 14.02
C PRO A 612 6.17 1.94 14.23
N LEU A 613 5.35 1.92 15.30
CA LEU A 613 4.55 0.74 15.61
C LEU A 613 3.17 0.75 14.93
N ASP A 614 2.62 1.93 14.64
CA ASP A 614 1.26 2.09 14.16
C ASP A 614 1.15 2.84 12.83
N ALA A 615 2.14 3.66 12.50
CA ALA A 615 2.18 4.48 11.28
C ALA A 615 3.49 4.17 10.52
N PRO A 616 3.49 3.13 9.65
CA PRO A 616 4.72 2.58 9.08
C PRO A 616 5.34 3.45 7.99
N LEU A 617 4.58 4.40 7.43
CA LEU A 617 5.06 5.25 6.36
C LEU A 617 5.96 6.36 6.91
N VAL A 618 7.17 6.42 6.40
CA VAL A 618 8.21 7.36 6.83
C VAL A 618 8.83 8.04 5.63
N ALA A 619 8.92 9.38 5.69
CA ALA A 619 9.64 10.19 4.72
C ALA A 619 10.98 10.65 5.30
N LEU A 620 12.02 10.69 4.44
CA LEU A 620 13.35 11.11 4.85
C LEU A 620 13.62 12.59 4.55
N HIS A 621 13.00 13.14 3.50
CA HIS A 621 13.32 14.47 2.99
C HIS A 621 12.24 15.50 3.33
N GLU A 622 11.01 15.33 2.87
CA GLU A 622 9.95 16.32 3.03
C GLU A 622 8.64 15.71 3.57
N PRO A 623 7.96 16.38 4.52
CA PRO A 623 6.63 15.97 4.98
C PRO A 623 5.56 16.41 3.98
N ARG A 624 5.53 15.78 2.80
CA ARG A 624 4.64 16.12 1.70
C ARG A 624 4.31 14.91 0.85
N ILE A 625 3.02 14.69 0.57
CA ILE A 625 2.54 13.63 -0.34
C ILE A 625 2.67 14.07 -1.80
N LEU A 626 2.16 15.24 -2.15
CA LEU A 626 2.24 15.77 -3.51
C LEU A 626 3.64 16.28 -3.82
N TRP A 627 4.60 15.36 -3.74
CA TRP A 627 5.99 15.58 -4.05
C TRP A 627 6.46 14.51 -5.03
N PHE A 628 7.08 14.93 -6.12
CA PHE A 628 7.67 14.05 -7.10
C PHE A 628 8.84 14.76 -7.78
N GLY A 629 10.02 14.22 -7.66
CA GLY A 629 11.26 14.82 -8.16
C GLY A 629 12.50 14.32 -7.43
N GLU A 630 13.61 15.00 -7.65
CA GLU A 630 14.87 14.73 -6.95
C GLU A 630 14.80 15.30 -5.53
N PRO A 631 15.18 14.52 -4.51
CA PRO A 631 15.26 15.02 -3.13
C PRO A 631 16.37 16.08 -3.00
N ASN A 632 16.23 16.93 -1.98
CA ASN A 632 17.32 17.80 -1.56
C ASN A 632 18.53 16.95 -1.14
N ASP A 633 19.75 17.49 -1.32
CA ASP A 633 21.00 16.78 -1.03
C ASP A 633 21.09 16.28 0.42
N GLU A 634 20.51 17.03 1.36
CA GLU A 634 20.52 16.67 2.78
C GLU A 634 19.09 16.40 3.30
N PRO A 635 18.87 15.27 3.99
CA PRO A 635 17.59 14.97 4.64
C PRO A 635 17.25 16.01 5.73
N GLU A 636 16.04 16.57 5.69
CA GLU A 636 15.59 17.55 6.70
C GLU A 636 15.21 16.89 8.02
N GLY A 637 14.77 15.63 8.00
CA GLY A 637 14.35 14.90 9.19
C GLY A 637 13.88 13.50 8.84
N ILE A 638 13.37 12.80 9.85
CA ILE A 638 12.55 11.62 9.70
C ILE A 638 11.11 12.07 9.97
N PHE A 639 10.22 11.85 9.03
CA PHE A 639 8.83 12.27 9.12
C PHE A 639 7.93 11.04 9.04
N SER A 640 7.27 10.69 10.14
CA SER A 640 6.23 9.65 10.11
C SER A 640 4.92 10.23 9.61
N HIS A 641 4.31 9.57 8.63
CA HIS A 641 3.07 9.98 8.01
C HIS A 641 1.87 9.35 8.73
N LEU A 642 1.10 10.18 9.43
CA LEU A 642 -0.02 9.70 10.24
C LEU A 642 -1.32 9.56 9.43
N TYR A 643 -1.59 10.50 8.52
CA TYR A 643 -2.85 10.55 7.80
C TYR A 643 -2.78 11.46 6.57
N ASN A 644 -3.52 11.10 5.54
CA ASN A 644 -3.92 11.98 4.45
C ASN A 644 -5.24 11.54 3.80
N ASN A 645 -5.84 12.45 3.00
CA ASN A 645 -6.96 12.15 2.10
C ASN A 645 -6.70 12.72 0.70
N ILE A 646 -5.45 12.65 0.27
CA ILE A 646 -4.96 13.39 -0.89
C ILE A 646 -5.45 12.80 -2.21
N TRP A 647 -5.31 11.49 -2.42
CA TRP A 647 -5.70 10.86 -3.67
C TRP A 647 -7.14 10.34 -3.64
N GLY A 648 -7.73 10.26 -4.85
CA GLY A 648 -9.05 9.73 -5.08
C GLY A 648 -9.03 8.22 -5.25
N THR A 649 -9.13 7.78 -6.44
CA THR A 649 -9.29 6.38 -6.86
C THR A 649 -10.24 5.57 -5.96
N ASN A 650 -9.76 4.78 -5.01
CA ASN A 650 -10.54 3.95 -4.08
C ASN A 650 -10.17 4.17 -2.60
N PHE A 651 -9.19 5.04 -2.32
CA PHE A 651 -8.74 5.31 -0.96
C PHE A 651 -9.74 6.18 -0.18
N PRO A 652 -9.82 6.04 1.16
CA PRO A 652 -10.63 6.91 1.99
C PRO A 652 -10.37 8.40 1.77
N MET A 653 -11.43 9.12 1.38
CA MET A 653 -11.43 10.56 1.07
C MET A 653 -11.74 11.42 2.27
N TRP A 654 -12.03 10.84 3.39
CA TRP A 654 -12.24 11.48 4.69
C TRP A 654 -12.02 10.48 5.82
N TYR A 655 -11.63 11.01 6.96
CA TYR A 655 -11.47 10.25 8.19
C TYR A 655 -11.95 11.13 9.37
N GLY A 656 -12.84 10.61 10.20
CA GLY A 656 -13.50 11.37 11.27
C GLY A 656 -13.36 10.74 12.66
N GLU A 657 -12.27 10.01 12.88
CA GLU A 657 -11.95 9.41 14.17
C GLU A 657 -10.64 10.00 14.72
N ASP A 658 -10.40 9.88 16.01
CA ASP A 658 -9.13 10.26 16.62
C ASP A 658 -7.98 9.39 16.06
N ILE A 659 -6.78 9.96 15.96
CA ILE A 659 -5.61 9.27 15.43
C ILE A 659 -4.61 9.03 16.56
N HIS A 660 -4.17 7.80 16.70
CA HIS A 660 -3.18 7.39 17.70
C HIS A 660 -2.03 6.66 17.03
N ALA A 661 -0.79 6.97 17.44
CA ALA A 661 0.39 6.25 17.00
C ALA A 661 1.43 6.13 18.10
N GLU A 662 2.16 5.04 18.10
CA GLU A 662 3.20 4.73 19.07
C GLU A 662 4.52 4.42 18.36
N TYR A 663 5.63 4.83 19.00
CA TYR A 663 6.98 4.72 18.47
C TYR A 663 7.95 4.26 19.57
N LEU A 664 8.96 3.50 19.17
CA LEU A 664 10.11 3.19 20.01
C LEU A 664 11.35 3.88 19.48
N LEU A 665 12.09 4.53 20.38
CA LEU A 665 13.38 5.15 20.11
C LEU A 665 14.39 4.49 21.08
N GLU A 666 15.43 3.91 20.55
CA GLU A 666 16.50 3.30 21.33
C GLU A 666 17.85 3.87 20.89
N MET A 667 18.70 4.17 21.83
CA MET A 667 20.05 4.69 21.59
C MET A 667 21.06 3.59 21.92
N ALA A 668 22.07 3.46 21.08
CA ALA A 668 23.16 2.53 21.35
C ALA A 668 23.83 2.89 22.68
N SER A 669 24.02 1.92 23.55
CA SER A 669 24.84 2.09 24.76
C SER A 669 26.30 1.91 24.39
N ASP A 670 27.19 2.74 24.95
CA ASP A 670 28.65 2.61 24.73
C ASP A 670 29.22 1.21 25.16
N LYS A 671 28.38 0.34 25.71
CA LYS A 671 28.73 -1.02 26.14
C LYS A 671 28.61 -2.10 25.05
N GLU A 672 27.96 -1.81 23.92
CA GLU A 672 27.81 -2.77 22.81
C GLU A 672 28.78 -2.53 21.64
N SER A 673 29.64 -1.52 21.74
CA SER A 673 30.63 -1.19 20.73
C SER A 673 32.06 -1.71 21.06
N GLN A 674 32.21 -2.69 21.97
CA GLN A 674 33.50 -3.37 22.22
C GLN A 674 33.50 -4.82 21.77
#